data_2d9918f62f8e3a067d4d76b8067b5582
#
_entry.id   2d9918f62f8e3a067d4d76b8067b5582
#
_cell.length_a   1.000
_cell.length_b   1.000
_cell.length_c   1.000
_cell.angle_alpha   90.00
_cell.angle_beta   90.00
_cell.angle_gamma   90.00
#
_symmetry.space_group_name_H-M   'P 1'
#
loop_
_entity.id
_entity.type
_entity.pdbx_description
1 polymer ?
#
loop_
_entity_poly.entity_id
_entity_poly.type
_entity_poly.pdbx_seq_one_letter_code
_entity_poly.pdbx_strand_id
1 'polypeptide(L)'
;MKRIYILLLMLVSVCSLSAQTEKAKSMYEEVVSGKITKEKFLKQDYADVDSTSMHDLAVMFYRAEDYAMAGSCWEVALGKVKKHGKAYEQIINCLSAVYNEKTDPQKIQWLMDVIEEHTTWELQKDCNDYKCKLERAQYYLMHGDEVKAKQHLGEAMELCQTEEERVEISEAYAKSLFDMRDFESCAQYYYSASKRWKSIGNTEKAVNALYWSAQNYMLSSKYDVAEGYAREAMEASKSQSTEEQKKLYLMCVASLGDALFCQQKNEEALAVYKVELDGYASWQPNSEKHADALEDVGKVEVRMKRFDDAKLHLQQAIDMYKALGKDDKYSNTYSELLVCLRKAGDNDAADAMEREADKKRQAVWLRLLDSELSSIDVTKKYLGSVVYTNSLNTIAGCYFGLDQYKKAAEYYALYTNTMRSMLRERFLQLSDVDRKRVWKEQQYHIDEFRFDIATLPDSVSNLMPLFIPTLYDMELISKGIMLNSVIEFERVLANNNDAKLLAVYKEEKAIQQQIDELQQSASDENLSKVLSLKQKKATLERQLMQGCAAYSDYTQYLSYTWKDVQKKLGIEDVAIEFTTVPMSPLDKDIYLLALILTSKGEPTMEVVSTKAILKTIESKEDLYDNPRYYQFIWGFMKKHLDGKKRVYFAPDNNLSNVAIEYLKDGEHSFFEKYEVYRLSSTKELCRSYQETSSKNSLCIFGDVDYETDMKATQKGGLAFGQLAYGKDEVSGICQSMKKSYEVKVYDGKKATEKQFRMLSNNSPFILHISSHGEYRGDDKSTEDEAMDYSILALSGANKGSSDIENDGIVTATDVSQMNLRDCELAVLSACKTALGGQGTDGIFGLQRGFKNAGVHSLLMSLKPVYDESTAKLMVAFYHGIASGKSKRQSLLDAQKTVKDQGYKEGKYWAPFILLDGLD
;
A
#
# COMPACT_ATOMS: atom_id res chain seq x y z
N MET A 1 13.33 -7.09 -14.07
CA MET A 1 13.10 -8.55 -14.08
C MET A 1 12.11 -9.00 -15.16
N LYS A 2 10.99 -8.29 -15.48
CA LYS A 2 10.09 -8.65 -16.62
C LYS A 2 10.83 -8.83 -17.96
N ARG A 3 11.84 -8.02 -18.27
CA ARG A 3 12.66 -8.11 -19.50
C ARG A 3 13.57 -9.36 -19.55
N ILE A 4 14.06 -9.85 -18.44
CA ILE A 4 14.99 -10.99 -18.40
C ILE A 4 14.26 -12.32 -18.66
N TYR A 5 13.03 -12.47 -18.21
CA TYR A 5 12.27 -13.71 -18.37
C TYR A 5 11.68 -13.84 -19.79
N ILE A 6 11.23 -12.75 -20.37
CA ILE A 6 10.86 -12.68 -21.80
C ILE A 6 12.09 -12.96 -22.66
N LEU A 7 13.27 -12.42 -22.30
CA LEU A 7 14.55 -12.69 -22.96
C LEU A 7 14.98 -14.17 -22.92
N LEU A 8 14.76 -14.88 -21.82
CA LEU A 8 15.13 -16.29 -21.68
C LEU A 8 14.21 -17.23 -22.48
N LEU A 9 12.92 -16.97 -22.53
CA LEU A 9 11.98 -17.71 -23.41
C LEU A 9 12.21 -17.43 -24.89
N MET A 10 12.64 -16.22 -25.24
CA MET A 10 12.93 -15.82 -26.61
C MET A 10 14.29 -16.31 -27.13
N LEU A 11 15.31 -16.43 -26.27
CA LEU A 11 16.62 -17.01 -26.64
C LEU A 11 16.49 -18.44 -27.17
N VAL A 12 15.55 -19.22 -26.68
CA VAL A 12 15.29 -20.58 -27.16
C VAL A 12 14.57 -20.60 -28.53
N SER A 13 13.74 -19.62 -28.85
CA SER A 13 13.01 -19.58 -30.12
C SER A 13 13.79 -18.93 -31.27
N VAL A 14 14.69 -18.00 -30.95
CA VAL A 14 15.57 -17.34 -31.98
C VAL A 14 16.76 -18.23 -32.38
N CYS A 15 17.09 -19.23 -31.56
CA CYS A 15 18.21 -20.17 -31.81
C CYS A 15 17.83 -21.42 -32.62
N SER A 16 16.59 -21.60 -33.07
CA SER A 16 16.31 -22.64 -34.09
C SER A 16 17.07 -22.32 -35.40
N LEU A 17 17.95 -23.21 -35.78
CA LEU A 17 18.75 -23.13 -36.98
C LEU A 17 17.86 -22.98 -38.26
N SER A 18 17.45 -21.77 -38.58
CA SER A 18 16.97 -21.49 -39.95
C SER A 18 18.18 -21.33 -40.86
N ALA A 19 18.20 -21.99 -42.00
CA ALA A 19 19.18 -21.75 -43.05
C ALA A 19 19.04 -20.29 -43.50
N GLN A 20 20.02 -19.44 -43.15
CA GLN A 20 20.04 -18.03 -43.53
C GLN A 20 19.93 -17.88 -45.04
N THR A 21 19.03 -17.03 -45.53
CA THR A 21 18.88 -16.79 -46.96
C THR A 21 20.14 -16.19 -47.56
N GLU A 22 20.51 -16.64 -48.78
CA GLU A 22 21.67 -16.13 -49.49
C GLU A 22 21.58 -14.60 -49.70
N LYS A 23 20.39 -14.05 -49.80
CA LYS A 23 20.13 -12.62 -49.94
C LYS A 23 20.48 -11.88 -48.65
N ALA A 24 20.10 -12.41 -47.47
CA ALA A 24 20.45 -11.83 -46.16
C ALA A 24 21.98 -11.83 -45.96
N LYS A 25 22.67 -12.91 -46.30
CA LYS A 25 24.13 -13.01 -46.20
C LYS A 25 24.82 -11.95 -47.06
N SER A 26 24.43 -11.83 -48.33
CA SER A 26 24.98 -10.83 -49.25
C SER A 26 24.81 -9.39 -48.71
N MET A 27 23.62 -9.07 -48.22
CA MET A 27 23.33 -7.74 -47.65
C MET A 27 24.12 -7.46 -46.38
N TYR A 28 24.29 -8.47 -45.52
CA TYR A 28 25.10 -8.36 -44.31
C TYR A 28 26.58 -8.10 -44.65
N GLU A 29 27.15 -8.85 -45.60
CA GLU A 29 28.53 -8.70 -46.03
C GLU A 29 28.79 -7.31 -46.64
N GLU A 30 27.83 -6.75 -47.40
CA GLU A 30 27.96 -5.41 -47.95
C GLU A 30 28.03 -4.32 -46.91
N VAL A 31 27.29 -4.47 -45.78
CA VAL A 31 27.34 -3.52 -44.64
C VAL A 31 28.60 -3.73 -43.83
N VAL A 32 28.95 -4.96 -43.47
CA VAL A 32 30.09 -5.28 -42.61
C VAL A 32 31.42 -4.97 -43.28
N SER A 33 31.53 -5.21 -44.62
CA SER A 33 32.72 -4.85 -45.39
C SER A 33 32.86 -3.35 -45.67
N GLY A 34 31.85 -2.54 -45.29
CA GLY A 34 31.85 -1.11 -45.52
C GLY A 34 31.53 -0.70 -46.99
N LYS A 35 31.14 -1.64 -47.85
CA LYS A 35 30.69 -1.38 -49.22
C LYS A 35 29.47 -0.49 -49.24
N ILE A 36 28.59 -0.64 -48.25
CA ILE A 36 27.44 0.24 -47.98
C ILE A 36 27.54 0.71 -46.53
N THR A 37 27.45 2.03 -46.28
CA THR A 37 27.42 2.54 -44.90
C THR A 37 26.09 2.22 -44.23
N LYS A 38 26.08 2.00 -42.91
CA LYS A 38 24.86 1.74 -42.11
C LYS A 38 23.78 2.80 -42.36
N GLU A 39 24.16 4.08 -42.41
CA GLU A 39 23.25 5.19 -42.68
C GLU A 39 22.61 5.11 -44.08
N LYS A 40 23.40 4.75 -45.09
CA LYS A 40 22.89 4.58 -46.45
C LYS A 40 21.99 3.34 -46.56
N PHE A 41 22.37 2.26 -45.86
CA PHE A 41 21.58 1.06 -45.75
C PHE A 41 20.20 1.35 -45.17
N LEU A 42 20.12 2.06 -44.06
CA LEU A 42 18.86 2.38 -43.38
C LEU A 42 17.91 3.28 -44.19
N LYS A 43 18.42 4.03 -45.15
CA LYS A 43 17.64 4.91 -46.05
C LYS A 43 17.26 4.24 -47.37
N GLN A 44 17.65 3.00 -47.58
CA GLN A 44 17.41 2.27 -48.83
C GLN A 44 15.97 1.75 -48.87
N ASP A 45 15.38 1.69 -50.09
CA ASP A 45 14.09 1.02 -50.30
C ASP A 45 14.29 -0.51 -50.41
N TYR A 46 13.54 -1.22 -49.62
CA TYR A 46 13.56 -2.69 -49.51
C TYR A 46 12.34 -3.34 -50.14
N ALA A 47 11.63 -2.69 -51.04
CA ALA A 47 10.42 -3.23 -51.66
C ALA A 47 10.64 -4.65 -52.24
N ASP A 48 11.81 -4.92 -52.82
CA ASP A 48 12.17 -6.18 -53.43
C ASP A 48 12.77 -7.24 -52.52
N VAL A 49 12.87 -6.97 -51.22
CA VAL A 49 13.39 -7.91 -50.21
C VAL A 49 12.21 -8.53 -49.45
N ASP A 50 12.11 -9.84 -49.42
CA ASP A 50 11.05 -10.55 -48.72
C ASP A 50 11.25 -10.46 -47.16
N SER A 51 10.16 -10.72 -46.41
CA SER A 51 10.17 -10.63 -44.96
C SER A 51 11.13 -11.63 -44.27
N THR A 52 11.31 -12.81 -44.87
CA THR A 52 12.21 -13.85 -44.33
C THR A 52 13.65 -13.40 -44.46
N SER A 53 14.05 -12.86 -45.61
CA SER A 53 15.38 -12.30 -45.82
C SER A 53 15.70 -11.15 -44.89
N MET A 54 14.72 -10.26 -44.61
CA MET A 54 14.87 -9.17 -43.66
C MET A 54 14.94 -9.67 -42.21
N HIS A 55 14.20 -10.71 -41.88
CA HIS A 55 14.28 -11.34 -40.55
C HIS A 55 15.64 -12.01 -40.35
N ASP A 56 16.13 -12.81 -41.30
CA ASP A 56 17.46 -13.45 -41.24
C ASP A 56 18.57 -12.43 -41.12
N LEU A 57 18.49 -11.34 -41.88
CA LEU A 57 19.42 -10.22 -41.79
C LEU A 57 19.40 -9.55 -40.40
N ALA A 58 18.23 -9.34 -39.82
CA ALA A 58 18.09 -8.81 -38.46
C ALA A 58 18.71 -9.75 -37.44
N VAL A 59 18.53 -11.06 -37.58
CA VAL A 59 19.17 -12.07 -36.71
C VAL A 59 20.70 -12.03 -36.82
N MET A 60 21.25 -11.79 -38.02
CA MET A 60 22.71 -11.66 -38.18
C MET A 60 23.24 -10.43 -37.46
N PHE A 61 22.60 -9.27 -37.57
CA PHE A 61 22.99 -8.07 -36.83
C PHE A 61 22.78 -8.22 -35.35
N TYR A 62 21.73 -8.89 -34.87
CA TYR A 62 21.49 -9.20 -33.48
C TYR A 62 22.65 -10.05 -32.88
N ARG A 63 23.08 -11.10 -33.61
CA ARG A 63 24.23 -11.93 -33.20
C ARG A 63 25.57 -11.18 -33.20
N ALA A 64 25.68 -10.13 -34.00
CA ALA A 64 26.82 -9.22 -34.02
C ALA A 64 26.70 -8.08 -32.99
N GLU A 65 25.70 -8.16 -32.08
CA GLU A 65 25.40 -7.15 -31.05
C GLU A 65 25.06 -5.75 -31.63
N ASP A 66 24.72 -5.66 -32.90
CA ASP A 66 24.25 -4.44 -33.52
C ASP A 66 22.71 -4.34 -33.45
N TYR A 67 22.22 -4.06 -32.25
CA TYR A 67 20.77 -4.04 -31.96
C TYR A 67 20.00 -2.97 -32.73
N ALA A 68 20.63 -1.84 -33.07
CA ALA A 68 20.03 -0.77 -33.84
C ALA A 68 19.76 -1.21 -35.27
N MET A 69 20.70 -1.88 -35.90
CA MET A 69 20.53 -2.45 -37.24
C MET A 69 19.53 -3.61 -37.25
N ALA A 70 19.58 -4.49 -36.22
CA ALA A 70 18.63 -5.56 -36.05
C ALA A 70 17.18 -5.05 -35.95
N GLY A 71 16.96 -4.08 -35.11
CA GLY A 71 15.64 -3.45 -34.91
C GLY A 71 15.10 -2.85 -36.23
N SER A 72 15.90 -2.09 -36.92
CA SER A 72 15.51 -1.51 -38.22
C SER A 72 15.17 -2.56 -39.31
N CYS A 73 15.90 -3.65 -39.34
CA CYS A 73 15.57 -4.77 -40.23
C CYS A 73 14.25 -5.46 -39.86
N TRP A 74 13.99 -5.63 -38.56
CA TRP A 74 12.71 -6.20 -38.09
C TRP A 74 11.53 -5.25 -38.31
N GLU A 75 11.70 -3.91 -38.20
CA GLU A 75 10.66 -2.95 -38.61
C GLU A 75 10.24 -3.15 -40.08
N VAL A 76 11.21 -3.29 -40.98
CA VAL A 76 10.94 -3.57 -42.41
C VAL A 76 10.28 -4.93 -42.59
N ALA A 77 10.74 -5.96 -41.88
CA ALA A 77 10.13 -7.30 -41.95
C ALA A 77 8.67 -7.28 -41.46
N LEU A 78 8.37 -6.53 -40.41
CA LEU A 78 7.03 -6.41 -39.82
C LEU A 78 6.03 -5.82 -40.83
N GLY A 79 6.44 -4.80 -41.60
CA GLY A 79 5.61 -4.22 -42.67
C GLY A 79 5.34 -5.14 -43.83
N LYS A 80 6.06 -6.26 -43.98
CA LYS A 80 5.95 -7.21 -45.09
C LYS A 80 5.19 -8.50 -44.75
N VAL A 81 4.88 -8.74 -43.47
CA VAL A 81 4.12 -9.92 -43.07
C VAL A 81 2.64 -9.59 -42.92
N LYS A 82 1.81 -10.64 -43.01
CA LYS A 82 0.37 -10.49 -42.76
C LYS A 82 0.14 -10.00 -41.32
N LYS A 83 -0.52 -8.85 -41.18
CA LYS A 83 -0.86 -8.25 -39.87
C LYS A 83 -1.59 -9.26 -38.99
N HIS A 84 -1.22 -9.34 -37.75
CA HIS A 84 -1.76 -10.29 -36.73
C HIS A 84 -1.56 -11.78 -37.06
N GLY A 85 -0.64 -12.14 -37.94
CA GLY A 85 -0.24 -13.52 -38.21
C GLY A 85 0.90 -13.97 -37.29
N LYS A 86 1.18 -15.27 -37.23
CA LYS A 86 2.25 -15.84 -36.40
C LYS A 86 3.64 -15.22 -36.66
N ALA A 87 3.97 -14.91 -37.91
CA ALA A 87 5.20 -14.20 -38.23
C ALA A 87 5.21 -12.75 -37.75
N TYR A 88 4.05 -12.08 -37.75
CA TYR A 88 3.87 -10.74 -37.22
C TYR A 88 4.16 -10.70 -35.72
N GLU A 89 3.58 -11.63 -34.96
CA GLU A 89 3.81 -11.79 -33.53
C GLU A 89 5.29 -12.10 -33.20
N GLN A 90 5.93 -13.00 -33.96
CA GLN A 90 7.34 -13.30 -33.77
C GLN A 90 8.24 -12.08 -33.98
N ILE A 91 7.96 -11.26 -34.99
CA ILE A 91 8.74 -10.05 -35.24
C ILE A 91 8.51 -8.99 -34.18
N ILE A 92 7.28 -8.82 -33.65
CA ILE A 92 6.99 -7.94 -32.51
C ILE A 92 7.83 -8.34 -31.31
N ASN A 93 7.89 -9.62 -31.02
CA ASN A 93 8.69 -10.15 -29.93
C ASN A 93 10.20 -9.86 -30.11
N CYS A 94 10.72 -10.03 -31.32
CA CYS A 94 12.11 -9.67 -31.66
C CYS A 94 12.37 -8.17 -31.50
N LEU A 95 11.47 -7.30 -31.91
CA LEU A 95 11.57 -5.85 -31.73
C LEU A 95 11.56 -5.48 -30.24
N SER A 96 10.68 -6.11 -29.46
CA SER A 96 10.63 -5.89 -28.00
C SER A 96 11.92 -6.30 -27.29
N ALA A 97 12.66 -7.26 -27.84
CA ALA A 97 13.94 -7.71 -27.28
C ALA A 97 15.10 -6.75 -27.57
N VAL A 98 15.07 -6.02 -28.67
CA VAL A 98 16.18 -5.14 -29.08
C VAL A 98 15.96 -3.67 -28.76
N TYR A 99 14.71 -3.23 -28.62
CA TYR A 99 14.42 -1.85 -28.25
C TYR A 99 14.65 -1.64 -26.76
N ASN A 100 15.50 -0.70 -26.44
CA ASN A 100 15.94 -0.40 -25.09
C ASN A 100 16.05 1.13 -24.89
N GLU A 101 16.56 1.56 -23.76
CA GLU A 101 16.71 2.97 -23.37
C GLU A 101 17.48 3.84 -24.38
N LYS A 102 18.32 3.23 -25.24
CA LYS A 102 19.07 3.92 -26.30
C LYS A 102 18.31 4.02 -27.63
N THR A 103 17.15 3.39 -27.71
CA THR A 103 16.30 3.42 -28.91
C THR A 103 15.49 4.72 -28.93
N ASP A 104 15.29 5.27 -30.14
CA ASP A 104 14.44 6.46 -30.33
C ASP A 104 13.06 6.24 -29.66
N PRO A 105 12.65 7.13 -28.77
CA PRO A 105 11.38 7.01 -28.04
C PRO A 105 10.14 6.92 -28.94
N GLN A 106 10.18 7.54 -30.12
CA GLN A 106 9.09 7.43 -31.08
C GLN A 106 8.95 6.00 -31.62
N LYS A 107 10.06 5.28 -31.79
CA LYS A 107 10.05 3.86 -32.18
C LYS A 107 9.55 2.96 -31.05
N ILE A 108 9.90 3.28 -29.81
CA ILE A 108 9.37 2.56 -28.64
C ILE A 108 7.87 2.76 -28.54
N GLN A 109 7.38 4.01 -28.67
CA GLN A 109 5.95 4.29 -28.61
C GLN A 109 5.21 3.60 -29.76
N TRP A 110 5.73 3.69 -30.99
CA TRP A 110 5.17 2.97 -32.14
C TRP A 110 5.08 1.45 -31.90
N LEU A 111 6.13 0.84 -31.33
CA LEU A 111 6.09 -0.59 -31.02
C LEU A 111 5.06 -0.91 -29.94
N MET A 112 4.90 -0.06 -28.94
CA MET A 112 3.87 -0.22 -27.91
C MET A 112 2.47 -0.14 -28.51
N ASP A 113 2.22 0.80 -29.43
CA ASP A 113 0.94 0.92 -30.14
C ASP A 113 0.67 -0.33 -31.00
N VAL A 114 1.69 -0.87 -31.66
CA VAL A 114 1.60 -2.11 -32.45
C VAL A 114 1.30 -3.31 -31.56
N ILE A 115 1.93 -3.41 -30.41
CA ILE A 115 1.68 -4.48 -29.43
C ILE A 115 0.26 -4.38 -28.88
N GLU A 116 -0.19 -3.19 -28.53
CA GLU A 116 -1.53 -2.97 -28.00
C GLU A 116 -2.60 -3.32 -29.03
N GLU A 117 -2.43 -2.89 -30.28
CA GLU A 117 -3.34 -3.22 -31.39
C GLU A 117 -3.37 -4.74 -31.63
N HIS A 118 -2.21 -5.39 -31.67
CA HIS A 118 -2.14 -6.85 -31.89
C HIS A 118 -2.79 -7.62 -30.74
N THR A 119 -2.53 -7.23 -29.52
CA THR A 119 -3.11 -7.84 -28.31
C THR A 119 -4.63 -7.66 -28.29
N THR A 120 -5.12 -6.46 -28.60
CA THR A 120 -6.56 -6.17 -28.67
C THR A 120 -7.24 -7.06 -29.73
N TRP A 121 -6.59 -7.27 -30.88
CA TRP A 121 -7.10 -8.15 -31.92
C TRP A 121 -7.10 -9.63 -31.47
N GLU A 122 -6.06 -10.13 -30.80
CA GLU A 122 -6.00 -11.48 -30.25
C GLU A 122 -7.12 -11.71 -29.22
N LEU A 123 -7.42 -10.69 -28.38
CA LEU A 123 -8.49 -10.75 -27.39
C LEU A 123 -9.90 -10.80 -28.00
N GLN A 124 -10.06 -10.41 -29.28
CA GLN A 124 -11.35 -10.45 -30.01
C GLN A 124 -11.59 -11.77 -30.74
N LYS A 125 -10.59 -12.65 -30.83
CA LYS A 125 -10.76 -13.96 -31.49
C LYS A 125 -11.67 -14.87 -30.70
N ASP A 126 -12.34 -15.79 -31.38
CA ASP A 126 -12.99 -16.93 -30.72
C ASP A 126 -11.93 -17.83 -30.06
N CYS A 127 -12.05 -18.04 -28.75
CA CYS A 127 -11.08 -18.71 -27.95
C CYS A 127 -11.76 -19.91 -27.28
N ASN A 128 -11.63 -21.09 -27.91
CA ASN A 128 -12.31 -22.31 -27.52
C ASN A 128 -11.38 -23.40 -26.92
N ASP A 129 -10.14 -23.04 -26.58
CA ASP A 129 -9.22 -23.92 -25.88
C ASP A 129 -8.74 -23.30 -24.56
N TYR A 130 -8.37 -24.17 -23.61
CA TYR A 130 -8.00 -23.73 -22.26
C TYR A 130 -6.72 -22.88 -22.22
N LYS A 131 -5.75 -23.09 -23.14
CA LYS A 131 -4.49 -22.33 -23.16
C LYS A 131 -4.75 -20.88 -23.57
N CYS A 132 -5.54 -20.68 -24.61
CA CYS A 132 -5.93 -19.35 -25.02
C CYS A 132 -6.72 -18.62 -23.90
N LYS A 133 -7.60 -19.29 -23.19
CA LYS A 133 -8.31 -18.72 -22.05
C LYS A 133 -7.36 -18.38 -20.90
N LEU A 134 -6.36 -19.21 -20.62
CA LEU A 134 -5.31 -18.94 -19.64
C LEU A 134 -4.46 -17.72 -20.03
N GLU A 135 -4.05 -17.61 -21.27
CA GLU A 135 -3.29 -16.46 -21.78
C GLU A 135 -4.10 -15.16 -21.60
N ARG A 136 -5.41 -15.19 -21.86
CA ARG A 136 -6.31 -14.07 -21.60
C ARG A 136 -6.41 -13.76 -20.10
N ALA A 137 -6.54 -14.77 -19.27
CA ALA A 137 -6.56 -14.58 -17.82
C ALA A 137 -5.28 -13.88 -17.34
N GLN A 138 -4.12 -14.33 -17.81
CA GLN A 138 -2.83 -13.75 -17.48
C GLN A 138 -2.70 -12.31 -18.01
N TYR A 139 -3.17 -12.06 -19.22
CA TYR A 139 -3.18 -10.72 -19.80
C TYR A 139 -4.01 -9.74 -18.93
N TYR A 140 -5.25 -10.10 -18.63
CA TYR A 140 -6.12 -9.25 -17.82
C TYR A 140 -5.58 -9.05 -16.40
N LEU A 141 -4.99 -10.08 -15.83
CA LEU A 141 -4.35 -10.00 -14.52
C LEU A 141 -3.19 -8.99 -14.53
N MET A 142 -2.30 -9.05 -15.52
CA MET A 142 -1.18 -8.12 -15.65
C MET A 142 -1.62 -6.66 -15.89
N HIS A 143 -2.82 -6.46 -16.43
CA HIS A 143 -3.40 -5.13 -16.66
C HIS A 143 -4.32 -4.67 -15.53
N GLY A 144 -4.33 -5.39 -14.39
CA GLY A 144 -5.08 -5.01 -13.19
C GLY A 144 -6.58 -5.32 -13.25
N ASP A 145 -7.05 -6.04 -14.28
CA ASP A 145 -8.44 -6.51 -14.38
C ASP A 145 -8.53 -7.94 -13.82
N GLU A 146 -8.35 -8.06 -12.50
CA GLU A 146 -8.40 -9.35 -11.81
C GLU A 146 -9.68 -10.13 -12.09
N VAL A 147 -10.67 -9.42 -12.44
CA VAL A 147 -12.02 -9.91 -12.56
C VAL A 147 -12.20 -10.65 -13.86
N LYS A 148 -11.83 -10.03 -14.98
CA LYS A 148 -11.74 -10.75 -16.26
C LYS A 148 -10.71 -11.87 -16.19
N ALA A 149 -9.60 -11.64 -15.47
CA ALA A 149 -8.61 -12.67 -15.25
C ALA A 149 -9.22 -13.92 -14.61
N LYS A 150 -9.95 -13.77 -13.50
CA LYS A 150 -10.64 -14.88 -12.80
C LYS A 150 -11.73 -15.52 -13.68
N GLN A 151 -12.47 -14.74 -14.46
CA GLN A 151 -13.45 -15.27 -15.42
C GLN A 151 -12.76 -16.17 -16.43
N HIS A 152 -11.77 -15.68 -17.16
CA HIS A 152 -11.09 -16.47 -18.19
C HIS A 152 -10.35 -17.66 -17.60
N LEU A 153 -9.87 -17.56 -16.35
CA LEU A 153 -9.33 -18.69 -15.62
C LEU A 153 -10.41 -19.77 -15.37
N GLY A 154 -11.60 -19.35 -14.94
CA GLY A 154 -12.74 -20.25 -14.76
C GLY A 154 -13.11 -20.94 -16.07
N GLU A 155 -13.24 -20.17 -17.16
CA GLU A 155 -13.51 -20.71 -18.50
C GLU A 155 -12.41 -21.68 -18.97
N ALA A 156 -11.12 -21.39 -18.66
CA ALA A 156 -10.01 -22.29 -18.95
C ALA A 156 -10.12 -23.60 -18.17
N MET A 157 -10.46 -23.53 -16.87
CA MET A 157 -10.65 -24.70 -16.02
C MET A 157 -11.80 -25.60 -16.50
N GLU A 158 -12.88 -25.02 -17.02
CA GLU A 158 -14.02 -25.77 -17.57
C GLU A 158 -13.66 -26.50 -18.88
N LEU A 159 -12.76 -25.95 -19.67
CA LEU A 159 -12.32 -26.53 -20.94
C LEU A 159 -11.27 -27.64 -20.76
N CYS A 160 -10.68 -27.78 -19.56
CA CYS A 160 -9.72 -28.84 -19.27
C CYS A 160 -10.37 -30.22 -19.27
N GLN A 161 -9.67 -31.17 -19.89
CA GLN A 161 -10.11 -32.57 -19.94
C GLN A 161 -9.50 -33.45 -18.86
N THR A 162 -8.32 -33.07 -18.36
CA THR A 162 -7.60 -33.83 -17.33
C THR A 162 -7.38 -33.01 -16.07
N GLU A 163 -7.15 -33.67 -14.94
CA GLU A 163 -6.76 -33.00 -13.69
C GLU A 163 -5.35 -32.39 -13.79
N GLU A 164 -4.45 -33.00 -14.58
CA GLU A 164 -3.13 -32.44 -14.87
C GLU A 164 -3.22 -31.06 -15.52
N GLU A 165 -4.05 -30.92 -16.56
CA GLU A 165 -4.27 -29.64 -17.23
C GLU A 165 -4.81 -28.57 -16.26
N ARG A 166 -5.75 -28.95 -15.37
CA ARG A 166 -6.29 -28.02 -14.36
C ARG A 166 -5.24 -27.55 -13.37
N VAL A 167 -4.35 -28.44 -12.96
CA VAL A 167 -3.26 -28.07 -12.05
C VAL A 167 -2.24 -27.18 -12.73
N GLU A 168 -1.86 -27.48 -13.97
CA GLU A 168 -0.92 -26.66 -14.75
C GLU A 168 -1.47 -25.22 -14.94
N ILE A 169 -2.76 -25.08 -15.20
CA ILE A 169 -3.42 -23.77 -15.26
C ILE A 169 -3.35 -23.05 -13.90
N SER A 170 -3.63 -23.75 -12.81
CA SER A 170 -3.57 -23.17 -11.46
C SER A 170 -2.16 -22.66 -11.13
N GLU A 171 -1.12 -23.44 -11.47
CA GLU A 171 0.28 -23.04 -11.25
C GLU A 171 0.69 -21.86 -12.15
N ALA A 172 0.25 -21.86 -13.41
CA ALA A 172 0.53 -20.75 -14.31
C ALA A 172 -0.15 -19.45 -13.85
N TYR A 173 -1.35 -19.55 -13.33
CA TYR A 173 -2.06 -18.41 -12.76
C TYR A 173 -1.42 -17.95 -11.44
N ALA A 174 -1.02 -18.86 -10.57
CA ALA A 174 -0.27 -18.56 -9.35
C ALA A 174 1.01 -17.79 -9.68
N LYS A 175 1.72 -18.16 -10.73
CA LYS A 175 2.92 -17.44 -11.18
C LYS A 175 2.59 -16.00 -11.61
N SER A 176 1.48 -15.78 -12.29
CA SER A 176 1.06 -14.42 -12.65
C SER A 176 0.69 -13.58 -11.42
N LEU A 177 0.08 -14.18 -10.40
CA LEU A 177 -0.17 -13.54 -9.10
C LEU A 177 1.13 -13.18 -8.38
N PHE A 178 2.15 -14.06 -8.45
CA PHE A 178 3.48 -13.76 -7.93
C PHE A 178 4.09 -12.52 -8.61
N ASP A 179 4.00 -12.41 -9.94
CA ASP A 179 4.50 -11.26 -10.70
C ASP A 179 3.79 -9.96 -10.29
N MET A 180 2.53 -10.06 -9.88
CA MET A 180 1.72 -8.95 -9.37
C MET A 180 1.94 -8.66 -7.87
N ARG A 181 2.78 -9.44 -7.20
CA ARG A 181 3.03 -9.39 -5.75
C ARG A 181 1.82 -9.73 -4.86
N ASP A 182 0.81 -10.38 -5.40
CA ASP A 182 -0.24 -11.00 -4.59
C ASP A 182 0.23 -12.38 -4.11
N PHE A 183 1.14 -12.33 -3.13
CA PHE A 183 1.81 -13.53 -2.63
C PHE A 183 0.86 -14.46 -1.87
N GLU A 184 -0.15 -13.92 -1.23
CA GLU A 184 -1.10 -14.74 -0.47
C GLU A 184 -2.00 -15.59 -1.38
N SER A 185 -2.63 -14.96 -2.38
CA SER A 185 -3.40 -15.69 -3.37
C SER A 185 -2.52 -16.67 -4.15
N CYS A 186 -1.30 -16.27 -4.50
CA CYS A 186 -0.30 -17.14 -5.13
C CYS A 186 -0.05 -18.41 -4.28
N ALA A 187 0.18 -18.25 -2.98
CA ALA A 187 0.40 -19.37 -2.05
C ALA A 187 -0.80 -20.32 -2.00
N GLN A 188 -2.01 -19.79 -1.97
CA GLN A 188 -3.25 -20.57 -1.93
C GLN A 188 -3.43 -21.42 -3.21
N TYR A 189 -3.14 -20.84 -4.38
CA TYR A 189 -3.19 -21.56 -5.64
C TYR A 189 -2.15 -22.69 -5.70
N TYR A 190 -0.91 -22.45 -5.25
CA TYR A 190 0.11 -23.49 -5.16
C TYR A 190 -0.26 -24.59 -4.15
N TYR A 191 -0.85 -24.24 -3.02
CA TYR A 191 -1.34 -25.25 -2.08
C TYR A 191 -2.46 -26.11 -2.68
N SER A 192 -3.41 -25.50 -3.38
CA SER A 192 -4.45 -26.23 -4.10
C SER A 192 -3.85 -27.15 -5.18
N ALA A 193 -2.86 -26.66 -5.92
CA ALA A 193 -2.11 -27.43 -6.91
C ALA A 193 -1.41 -28.65 -6.28
N SER A 194 -0.76 -28.48 -5.12
CA SER A 194 -0.11 -29.56 -4.39
C SER A 194 -1.08 -30.71 -4.03
N LYS A 195 -2.28 -30.36 -3.51
CA LYS A 195 -3.30 -31.38 -3.19
C LYS A 195 -3.74 -32.16 -4.42
N ARG A 196 -3.91 -31.49 -5.55
CA ARG A 196 -4.30 -32.12 -6.82
C ARG A 196 -3.18 -32.99 -7.37
N TRP A 197 -1.91 -32.53 -7.39
CA TRP A 197 -0.76 -33.33 -7.79
C TRP A 197 -0.64 -34.61 -6.95
N LYS A 198 -0.90 -34.50 -5.65
CA LYS A 198 -0.91 -35.64 -4.74
C LYS A 198 -2.03 -36.64 -5.08
N SER A 199 -3.23 -36.17 -5.44
CA SER A 199 -4.38 -37.02 -5.80
C SER A 199 -4.17 -37.82 -7.09
N ILE A 200 -3.38 -37.29 -8.02
CA ILE A 200 -3.01 -37.99 -9.27
C ILE A 200 -1.69 -38.76 -9.17
N GLY A 201 -1.13 -38.86 -7.96
CA GLY A 201 0.04 -39.68 -7.67
C GLY A 201 1.41 -39.05 -8.00
N ASN A 202 1.46 -37.79 -8.38
CA ASN A 202 2.70 -37.07 -8.67
C ASN A 202 3.26 -36.38 -7.43
N THR A 203 3.95 -37.16 -6.60
CA THR A 203 4.51 -36.66 -5.31
C THR A 203 5.55 -35.58 -5.50
N GLU A 204 6.39 -35.63 -6.53
CA GLU A 204 7.45 -34.65 -6.76
C GLU A 204 6.88 -33.28 -7.09
N LYS A 205 5.95 -33.18 -8.03
CA LYS A 205 5.25 -31.93 -8.34
C LYS A 205 4.43 -31.44 -7.14
N ALA A 206 3.82 -32.34 -6.36
CA ALA A 206 3.10 -31.98 -5.14
C ALA A 206 3.98 -31.30 -4.11
N VAL A 207 5.19 -31.84 -3.87
CA VAL A 207 6.19 -31.24 -2.97
C VAL A 207 6.67 -29.90 -3.49
N ASN A 208 6.96 -29.81 -4.80
CA ASN A 208 7.38 -28.54 -5.40
C ASN A 208 6.32 -27.45 -5.25
N ALA A 209 5.05 -27.77 -5.43
CA ALA A 209 3.95 -26.82 -5.21
C ALA A 209 3.81 -26.42 -3.73
N LEU A 210 4.00 -27.36 -2.77
CA LEU A 210 4.07 -27.02 -1.33
C LEU A 210 5.23 -26.07 -1.01
N TYR A 211 6.40 -26.32 -1.56
CA TYR A 211 7.56 -25.44 -1.42
C TYR A 211 7.22 -24.01 -1.88
N TRP A 212 6.63 -23.85 -3.07
CA TRP A 212 6.24 -22.53 -3.57
C TRP A 212 5.13 -21.89 -2.74
N SER A 213 4.21 -22.68 -2.20
CA SER A 213 3.21 -22.17 -1.26
C SER A 213 3.88 -21.62 0.00
N ALA A 214 4.80 -22.37 0.61
CA ALA A 214 5.55 -21.92 1.79
C ALA A 214 6.34 -20.63 1.50
N GLN A 215 7.06 -20.55 0.36
CA GLN A 215 7.82 -19.36 -0.03
C GLN A 215 6.93 -18.13 -0.20
N ASN A 216 5.74 -18.27 -0.78
CA ASN A 216 4.84 -17.15 -0.95
C ASN A 216 4.20 -16.70 0.38
N TYR A 217 3.93 -17.62 1.32
CA TYR A 217 3.54 -17.24 2.67
C TYR A 217 4.68 -16.55 3.43
N MET A 218 5.95 -16.90 3.17
CA MET A 218 7.12 -16.16 3.66
C MET A 218 7.10 -14.71 3.17
N LEU A 219 6.89 -14.52 1.86
CA LEU A 219 6.83 -13.19 1.26
C LEU A 219 5.64 -12.34 1.74
N SER A 220 4.54 -12.99 2.15
CA SER A 220 3.40 -12.33 2.78
C SER A 220 3.53 -12.17 4.30
N SER A 221 4.70 -12.48 4.87
CA SER A 221 5.01 -12.41 6.31
C SER A 221 4.15 -13.34 7.20
N LYS A 222 3.51 -14.36 6.63
CA LYS A 222 2.73 -15.38 7.37
C LYS A 222 3.63 -16.57 7.72
N TYR A 223 4.63 -16.33 8.58
CA TYR A 223 5.71 -17.28 8.86
C TYR A 223 5.27 -18.55 9.56
N ASP A 224 4.23 -18.49 10.38
CA ASP A 224 3.63 -19.66 11.05
C ASP A 224 2.94 -20.60 10.05
N VAL A 225 2.24 -20.05 9.07
CA VAL A 225 1.62 -20.82 7.97
C VAL A 225 2.71 -21.39 7.05
N ALA A 226 3.73 -20.59 6.72
CA ALA A 226 4.87 -21.01 5.90
C ALA A 226 5.63 -22.17 6.56
N GLU A 227 5.87 -22.13 7.87
CA GLU A 227 6.48 -23.23 8.62
C GLU A 227 5.69 -24.54 8.45
N GLY A 228 4.37 -24.48 8.58
CA GLY A 228 3.51 -25.67 8.43
C GLY A 228 3.69 -26.34 7.06
N TYR A 229 3.63 -25.56 6.00
CA TYR A 229 3.80 -26.08 4.63
C TYR A 229 5.25 -26.50 4.32
N ALA A 230 6.24 -25.77 4.82
CA ALA A 230 7.64 -26.16 4.66
C ALA A 230 7.95 -27.48 5.37
N ARG A 231 7.40 -27.72 6.57
CA ARG A 231 7.51 -29.01 7.27
C ARG A 231 6.85 -30.13 6.48
N GLU A 232 5.64 -29.92 5.97
CA GLU A 232 4.94 -30.92 5.14
C GLU A 232 5.74 -31.24 3.87
N ALA A 233 6.30 -30.22 3.20
CA ALA A 233 7.13 -30.40 2.01
C ALA A 233 8.42 -31.15 2.32
N MET A 234 9.12 -30.80 3.39
CA MET A 234 10.35 -31.49 3.83
C MET A 234 10.08 -32.97 4.16
N GLU A 235 9.03 -33.25 4.92
CA GLU A 235 8.67 -34.65 5.25
C GLU A 235 8.30 -35.47 4.01
N ALA A 236 7.56 -34.89 3.07
CA ALA A 236 7.14 -35.54 1.83
C ALA A 236 8.32 -35.77 0.86
N SER A 237 9.41 -35.01 0.97
CA SER A 237 10.59 -35.08 0.12
C SER A 237 11.74 -35.91 0.71
N LYS A 238 11.55 -36.63 1.80
CA LYS A 238 12.63 -37.44 2.43
C LYS A 238 13.23 -38.54 1.54
N SER A 239 12.48 -38.99 0.53
CA SER A 239 13.02 -39.92 -0.47
C SER A 239 13.94 -39.16 -1.43
N GLN A 240 15.20 -39.50 -1.46
CA GLN A 240 16.23 -38.79 -2.22
C GLN A 240 16.92 -39.76 -3.20
N SER A 241 16.13 -40.44 -4.03
CA SER A 241 16.61 -41.48 -4.95
C SER A 241 17.28 -40.87 -6.20
N THR A 242 16.90 -39.65 -6.56
CA THR A 242 17.46 -38.91 -7.70
C THR A 242 18.11 -37.60 -7.25
N GLU A 243 18.92 -36.99 -8.12
CA GLU A 243 19.52 -35.68 -7.85
C GLU A 243 18.48 -34.57 -7.73
N GLU A 244 17.41 -34.59 -8.55
CA GLU A 244 16.30 -33.67 -8.50
C GLU A 244 15.56 -33.74 -7.16
N GLN A 245 15.31 -34.95 -6.68
CA GLN A 245 14.66 -35.17 -5.37
C GLN A 245 15.56 -34.71 -4.21
N LYS A 246 16.86 -34.94 -4.30
CA LYS A 246 17.80 -34.43 -3.30
C LYS A 246 17.85 -32.91 -3.27
N LYS A 247 17.86 -32.29 -4.45
CA LYS A 247 17.77 -30.82 -4.59
C LYS A 247 16.48 -30.28 -3.95
N LEU A 248 15.33 -30.86 -4.30
CA LEU A 248 14.03 -30.45 -3.79
C LEU A 248 13.96 -30.62 -2.28
N TYR A 249 14.49 -31.71 -1.72
CA TYR A 249 14.55 -31.88 -0.27
C TYR A 249 15.34 -30.78 0.42
N LEU A 250 16.55 -30.44 -0.06
CA LEU A 250 17.37 -29.38 0.54
C LEU A 250 16.72 -28.00 0.39
N MET A 251 16.04 -27.74 -0.70
CA MET A 251 15.23 -26.50 -0.85
C MET A 251 14.09 -26.43 0.17
N CYS A 252 13.43 -27.55 0.48
CA CYS A 252 12.39 -27.60 1.51
C CYS A 252 12.98 -27.42 2.92
N VAL A 253 14.19 -27.97 3.17
CA VAL A 253 14.93 -27.77 4.43
C VAL A 253 15.26 -26.28 4.62
N ALA A 254 15.84 -25.64 3.60
CA ALA A 254 16.10 -24.19 3.63
C ALA A 254 14.84 -23.38 3.92
N SER A 255 13.75 -23.67 3.21
CA SER A 255 12.45 -22.98 3.42
C SER A 255 11.92 -23.12 4.84
N LEU A 256 12.10 -24.26 5.47
CA LEU A 256 11.75 -24.46 6.88
C LEU A 256 12.66 -23.66 7.81
N GLY A 257 13.97 -23.64 7.51
CA GLY A 257 14.94 -22.83 8.24
C GLY A 257 14.58 -21.35 8.21
N ASP A 258 14.22 -20.82 7.03
CA ASP A 258 13.80 -19.44 6.83
C ASP A 258 12.56 -19.10 7.65
N ALA A 259 11.54 -19.97 7.62
CA ALA A 259 10.30 -19.77 8.37
C ALA A 259 10.54 -19.75 9.89
N LEU A 260 11.38 -20.63 10.40
CA LEU A 260 11.77 -20.69 11.80
C LEU A 260 12.62 -19.47 12.21
N PHE A 261 13.54 -19.07 11.35
CA PHE A 261 14.38 -17.89 11.57
C PHE A 261 13.57 -16.61 11.64
N CYS A 262 12.60 -16.41 10.75
CA CYS A 262 11.71 -15.26 10.78
C CYS A 262 10.80 -15.23 12.01
N GLN A 263 10.48 -16.40 12.58
CA GLN A 263 9.76 -16.51 13.86
C GLN A 263 10.66 -16.38 15.10
N GLN A 264 11.96 -16.13 14.93
CA GLN A 264 12.97 -16.07 16.00
C GLN A 264 13.17 -17.40 16.79
N LYS A 265 12.79 -18.54 16.20
CA LYS A 265 13.04 -19.88 16.74
C LYS A 265 14.47 -20.31 16.40
N ASN A 266 15.46 -19.57 16.93
CA ASN A 266 16.85 -19.62 16.46
C ASN A 266 17.50 -20.99 16.66
N GLU A 267 17.27 -21.72 17.76
CA GLU A 267 17.83 -23.05 17.99
C GLU A 267 17.31 -24.08 16.97
N GLU A 268 16.00 -24.03 16.66
CA GLU A 268 15.40 -24.93 15.66
C GLU A 268 15.89 -24.56 14.26
N ALA A 269 15.95 -23.27 13.93
CA ALA A 269 16.46 -22.79 12.65
C ALA A 269 17.91 -23.24 12.42
N LEU A 270 18.79 -23.09 13.42
CA LEU A 270 20.17 -23.53 13.35
C LEU A 270 20.29 -25.05 13.10
N ALA A 271 19.45 -25.83 13.78
CA ALA A 271 19.45 -27.28 13.59
C ALA A 271 19.05 -27.66 12.16
N VAL A 272 18.06 -26.98 11.59
CA VAL A 272 17.58 -27.21 10.22
C VAL A 272 18.60 -26.76 9.18
N TYR A 273 19.17 -25.56 9.32
CA TYR A 273 20.20 -25.07 8.39
C TYR A 273 21.50 -25.87 8.43
N LYS A 274 21.84 -26.49 9.56
CA LYS A 274 22.97 -27.45 9.58
C LYS A 274 22.71 -28.70 8.73
N VAL A 275 21.47 -29.18 8.67
CA VAL A 275 21.09 -30.28 7.75
C VAL A 275 21.26 -29.85 6.29
N GLU A 276 20.89 -28.60 5.98
CA GLU A 276 21.10 -28.02 4.66
C GLU A 276 22.58 -27.92 4.31
N LEU A 277 23.37 -27.33 5.23
CA LEU A 277 24.80 -27.12 5.06
C LEU A 277 25.52 -28.47 4.83
N ASP A 278 25.30 -29.48 5.68
CA ASP A 278 25.88 -30.80 5.56
C ASP A 278 25.45 -31.47 4.23
N GLY A 279 24.20 -31.25 3.82
CA GLY A 279 23.66 -31.74 2.58
C GLY A 279 24.41 -31.20 1.35
N TYR A 280 24.52 -29.86 1.24
CA TYR A 280 25.23 -29.25 0.12
C TYR A 280 26.74 -29.45 0.18
N ALA A 281 27.36 -29.43 1.36
CA ALA A 281 28.78 -29.71 1.53
C ALA A 281 29.15 -31.11 1.02
N SER A 282 28.28 -32.08 1.22
CA SER A 282 28.52 -33.47 0.76
C SER A 282 28.17 -33.68 -0.71
N TRP A 283 27.19 -32.95 -1.25
CA TRP A 283 26.67 -33.20 -2.59
C TRP A 283 27.24 -32.24 -3.65
N GLN A 284 27.32 -30.98 -3.36
CA GLN A 284 27.81 -29.94 -4.26
C GLN A 284 28.77 -28.98 -3.52
N PRO A 285 29.93 -29.49 -3.06
CA PRO A 285 30.89 -28.64 -2.37
C PRO A 285 31.36 -27.50 -3.27
N ASN A 286 31.56 -26.32 -2.68
CA ASN A 286 31.96 -25.10 -3.36
C ASN A 286 30.94 -24.56 -4.40
N SER A 287 29.67 -24.95 -4.30
CA SER A 287 28.59 -24.41 -5.11
C SER A 287 27.99 -23.17 -4.49
N GLU A 288 27.21 -22.40 -5.28
CA GLU A 288 26.43 -21.25 -4.79
C GLU A 288 25.51 -21.68 -3.62
N LYS A 289 24.87 -22.85 -3.73
CA LYS A 289 23.98 -23.37 -2.68
C LYS A 289 24.70 -23.75 -1.39
N HIS A 290 25.94 -24.21 -1.49
CA HIS A 290 26.76 -24.43 -0.31
C HIS A 290 27.12 -23.12 0.38
N ALA A 291 27.38 -22.06 -0.40
CA ALA A 291 27.63 -20.73 0.15
C ALA A 291 26.36 -20.13 0.77
N ASP A 292 25.17 -20.29 0.14
CA ASP A 292 23.87 -19.88 0.70
C ASP A 292 23.67 -20.54 2.09
N ALA A 293 23.88 -21.84 2.21
CA ALA A 293 23.72 -22.57 3.47
C ALA A 293 24.71 -22.12 4.58
N LEU A 294 25.97 -21.80 4.22
CA LEU A 294 26.92 -21.20 5.16
C LEU A 294 26.48 -19.84 5.65
N GLU A 295 25.94 -19.00 4.75
CA GLU A 295 25.40 -17.69 5.08
C GLU A 295 24.22 -17.82 6.07
N ASP A 296 23.29 -18.74 5.83
CA ASP A 296 22.11 -18.93 6.66
C ASP A 296 22.46 -19.42 8.06
N VAL A 297 23.42 -20.36 8.19
CA VAL A 297 24.00 -20.74 9.48
C VAL A 297 24.62 -19.54 10.18
N GLY A 298 25.45 -18.78 9.48
CA GLY A 298 26.11 -17.60 10.02
C GLY A 298 25.12 -16.53 10.53
N LYS A 299 24.04 -16.24 9.80
CA LYS A 299 22.98 -15.30 10.21
C LYS A 299 22.33 -15.70 11.53
N VAL A 300 22.00 -16.99 11.69
CA VAL A 300 21.42 -17.48 12.94
C VAL A 300 22.42 -17.39 14.09
N GLU A 301 23.68 -17.73 13.85
CA GLU A 301 24.73 -17.64 14.87
C GLU A 301 24.96 -16.21 15.34
N VAL A 302 24.87 -15.19 14.45
CA VAL A 302 24.88 -13.76 14.84
C VAL A 302 23.73 -13.45 15.81
N ARG A 303 22.51 -13.93 15.53
CA ARG A 303 21.34 -13.72 16.42
C ARG A 303 21.52 -14.41 17.76
N MET A 304 22.16 -15.59 17.77
CA MET A 304 22.47 -16.35 18.99
C MET A 304 23.71 -15.83 19.74
N LYS A 305 24.33 -14.76 19.24
CA LYS A 305 25.57 -14.15 19.79
C LYS A 305 26.77 -15.10 19.79
N ARG A 306 26.79 -16.07 18.85
CA ARG A 306 27.92 -16.97 18.60
C ARG A 306 28.84 -16.34 17.54
N PHE A 307 29.48 -15.23 17.89
CA PHE A 307 30.15 -14.38 16.91
C PHE A 307 31.36 -15.02 16.23
N ASP A 308 32.10 -15.83 16.95
CA ASP A 308 33.29 -16.52 16.38
C ASP A 308 32.89 -17.53 15.31
N ASP A 309 31.87 -18.36 15.58
CA ASP A 309 31.32 -19.32 14.63
C ASP A 309 30.70 -18.60 13.42
N ALA A 310 29.92 -17.56 13.67
CA ALA A 310 29.29 -16.75 12.64
C ALA A 310 30.32 -16.10 11.70
N LYS A 311 31.38 -15.51 12.25
CA LYS A 311 32.47 -14.91 11.49
C LYS A 311 33.14 -15.95 10.56
N LEU A 312 33.34 -17.17 11.04
CA LEU A 312 33.93 -18.24 10.25
C LEU A 312 33.01 -18.62 9.08
N HIS A 313 31.73 -18.91 9.32
CA HIS A 313 30.81 -19.35 8.30
C HIS A 313 30.52 -18.24 7.27
N LEU A 314 30.29 -17.01 7.71
CA LEU A 314 30.08 -15.87 6.82
C LEU A 314 31.29 -15.55 5.94
N GLN A 315 32.51 -15.65 6.50
CA GLN A 315 33.74 -15.47 5.73
C GLN A 315 33.90 -16.57 4.67
N GLN A 316 33.62 -17.83 5.02
CA GLN A 316 33.65 -18.94 4.06
C GLN A 316 32.65 -18.76 2.91
N ALA A 317 31.41 -18.30 3.24
CA ALA A 317 30.40 -17.98 2.24
C ALA A 317 30.87 -16.87 1.28
N ILE A 318 31.43 -15.78 1.82
CA ILE A 318 32.01 -14.68 1.06
C ILE A 318 33.10 -15.15 0.10
N ASP A 319 34.04 -16.00 0.58
CA ASP A 319 35.13 -16.50 -0.24
C ASP A 319 34.63 -17.38 -1.38
N MET A 320 33.58 -18.19 -1.12
CA MET A 320 32.92 -18.98 -2.16
C MET A 320 32.21 -18.13 -3.19
N TYR A 321 31.40 -17.12 -2.76
CA TYR A 321 30.75 -16.23 -3.71
C TYR A 321 31.71 -15.44 -4.58
N LYS A 322 32.84 -14.98 -4.00
CA LYS A 322 33.90 -14.33 -4.77
C LYS A 322 34.50 -15.28 -5.81
N ALA A 323 34.80 -16.53 -5.43
CA ALA A 323 35.33 -17.52 -6.34
C ALA A 323 34.36 -17.87 -7.47
N LEU A 324 33.04 -17.77 -7.24
CA LEU A 324 31.97 -18.01 -8.19
C LEU A 324 31.58 -16.81 -9.03
N GLY A 325 32.13 -15.62 -8.75
CA GLY A 325 31.76 -14.36 -9.43
C GLY A 325 30.35 -13.90 -9.13
N LYS A 326 29.81 -14.18 -7.93
CA LYS A 326 28.46 -13.82 -7.49
C LYS A 326 28.48 -12.53 -6.67
N ASP A 327 28.70 -11.40 -7.35
CA ASP A 327 28.90 -10.11 -6.70
C ASP A 327 27.69 -9.61 -5.89
N ASP A 328 26.46 -9.92 -6.32
CA ASP A 328 25.20 -9.60 -5.63
C ASP A 328 25.10 -10.34 -4.29
N LYS A 329 25.31 -11.65 -4.30
CA LYS A 329 25.31 -12.49 -3.10
C LYS A 329 26.41 -12.08 -2.12
N TYR A 330 27.63 -11.89 -2.65
CA TYR A 330 28.75 -11.41 -1.87
C TYR A 330 28.43 -10.13 -1.08
N SER A 331 27.75 -9.17 -1.70
CA SER A 331 27.41 -7.90 -1.06
C SER A 331 26.49 -8.05 0.15
N ASN A 332 25.50 -8.95 0.08
CA ASN A 332 24.58 -9.21 1.18
C ASN A 332 25.29 -9.88 2.37
N THR A 333 26.03 -10.97 2.10
CA THR A 333 26.79 -11.70 3.14
C THR A 333 27.87 -10.82 3.78
N TYR A 334 28.43 -9.90 3.00
CA TYR A 334 29.39 -8.92 3.50
C TYR A 334 28.77 -7.98 4.52
N SER A 335 27.53 -7.53 4.29
CA SER A 335 26.78 -6.74 5.25
C SER A 335 26.48 -7.50 6.55
N GLU A 336 26.14 -8.79 6.46
CA GLU A 336 25.93 -9.65 7.64
C GLU A 336 27.22 -9.84 8.45
N LEU A 337 28.36 -10.05 7.78
CA LEU A 337 29.65 -10.13 8.47
C LEU A 337 30.02 -8.81 9.16
N LEU A 338 29.74 -7.67 8.52
CA LEU A 338 29.94 -6.35 9.12
C LEU A 338 29.12 -6.20 10.41
N VAL A 339 27.84 -6.58 10.38
CA VAL A 339 26.96 -6.59 11.57
C VAL A 339 27.53 -7.52 12.64
N CYS A 340 28.04 -8.69 12.27
CA CYS A 340 28.68 -9.62 13.19
C CYS A 340 29.88 -9.00 13.89
N LEU A 341 30.78 -8.39 13.14
CA LEU A 341 31.99 -7.73 13.66
C LEU A 341 31.66 -6.58 14.62
N ARG A 342 30.70 -5.73 14.26
CA ARG A 342 30.20 -4.63 15.13
C ARG A 342 29.65 -5.16 16.45
N LYS A 343 28.79 -6.20 16.40
CA LYS A 343 28.20 -6.81 17.59
C LYS A 343 29.23 -7.57 18.45
N ALA A 344 30.27 -8.09 17.84
CA ALA A 344 31.41 -8.73 18.52
C ALA A 344 32.40 -7.72 19.16
N GLY A 345 32.29 -6.43 18.79
CA GLY A 345 33.22 -5.38 19.25
C GLY A 345 34.50 -5.26 18.43
N ASP A 346 34.61 -5.98 17.31
CA ASP A 346 35.78 -5.93 16.39
C ASP A 346 35.62 -4.73 15.42
N ASN A 347 35.68 -3.53 15.97
CA ASN A 347 35.41 -2.30 15.24
C ASN A 347 36.46 -2.01 14.16
N ASP A 348 37.73 -2.33 14.38
CA ASP A 348 38.80 -2.08 13.41
C ASP A 348 38.59 -2.88 12.11
N ALA A 349 38.24 -4.16 12.25
CA ALA A 349 37.92 -5.01 11.11
C ALA A 349 36.63 -4.54 10.41
N ALA A 350 35.60 -4.15 11.18
CA ALA A 350 34.36 -3.60 10.66
C ALA A 350 34.61 -2.32 9.83
N ASP A 351 35.39 -1.37 10.35
CA ASP A 351 35.72 -0.11 9.65
C ASP A 351 36.54 -0.34 8.36
N ALA A 352 37.41 -1.34 8.36
CA ALA A 352 38.18 -1.72 7.16
C ALA A 352 37.27 -2.27 6.06
N MET A 353 36.34 -3.15 6.46
CA MET A 353 35.32 -3.70 5.58
C MET A 353 34.38 -2.61 5.01
N GLU A 354 33.90 -1.71 5.84
CA GLU A 354 32.97 -0.66 5.45
C GLU A 354 33.57 0.26 4.38
N ARG A 355 34.86 0.64 4.53
CA ARG A 355 35.58 1.43 3.50
C ARG A 355 35.70 0.72 2.14
N GLU A 356 35.79 -0.60 2.09
CA GLU A 356 35.81 -1.35 0.83
C GLU A 356 34.42 -1.42 0.20
N ALA A 357 33.37 -1.65 1.01
CA ALA A 357 31.99 -1.70 0.54
C ALA A 357 31.53 -0.34 -0.03
N ASP A 358 31.94 0.77 0.59
CA ASP A 358 31.60 2.12 0.15
C ASP A 358 32.12 2.43 -1.26
N LYS A 359 33.35 2.03 -1.56
CA LYS A 359 33.90 2.20 -2.91
C LYS A 359 33.10 1.47 -3.99
N LYS A 360 32.62 0.27 -3.68
CA LYS A 360 31.81 -0.52 -4.63
C LYS A 360 30.40 0.08 -4.79
N ARG A 361 29.75 0.49 -3.69
CA ARG A 361 28.46 1.17 -3.72
C ARG A 361 28.51 2.45 -4.55
N GLN A 362 29.52 3.30 -4.34
CA GLN A 362 29.71 4.52 -5.12
C GLN A 362 29.80 4.27 -6.62
N ALA A 363 30.50 3.20 -7.04
CA ALA A 363 30.59 2.84 -8.46
C ALA A 363 29.25 2.40 -9.06
N VAL A 364 28.38 1.77 -8.28
CA VAL A 364 27.01 1.40 -8.69
C VAL A 364 26.15 2.66 -8.82
N TRP A 365 26.19 3.54 -7.81
CA TRP A 365 25.42 4.78 -7.83
C TRP A 365 25.83 5.70 -8.99
N LEU A 366 27.12 5.80 -9.30
CA LEU A 366 27.60 6.59 -10.44
C LEU A 366 27.07 6.06 -11.78
N ARG A 367 27.09 4.74 -11.98
CA ARG A 367 26.54 4.12 -13.22
C ARG A 367 25.05 4.36 -13.36
N LEU A 368 24.29 4.18 -12.27
CA LEU A 368 22.84 4.41 -12.27
C LEU A 368 22.52 5.89 -12.53
N LEU A 369 23.23 6.78 -11.86
CA LEU A 369 23.08 8.23 -12.04
C LEU A 369 23.35 8.66 -13.49
N ASP A 370 24.41 8.15 -14.11
CA ASP A 370 24.76 8.46 -15.51
C ASP A 370 23.68 7.96 -16.47
N SER A 371 23.15 6.74 -16.22
CA SER A 371 22.02 6.19 -16.98
C SER A 371 20.78 7.06 -16.89
N GLU A 372 20.36 7.42 -15.69
CA GLU A 372 19.14 8.23 -15.46
C GLU A 372 19.31 9.65 -16.03
N LEU A 373 20.44 10.31 -15.78
CA LEU A 373 20.69 11.65 -16.32
C LEU A 373 20.75 11.68 -17.84
N SER A 374 21.24 10.62 -18.48
CA SER A 374 21.28 10.54 -19.94
C SER A 374 19.88 10.37 -20.58
N SER A 375 18.92 9.82 -19.82
CA SER A 375 17.55 9.56 -20.29
C SER A 375 16.52 10.58 -19.81
N ILE A 376 16.86 11.45 -18.84
CA ILE A 376 15.88 12.29 -18.14
C ILE A 376 15.06 13.21 -19.07
N ASP A 377 15.68 13.81 -20.08
CA ASP A 377 14.98 14.67 -21.02
C ASP A 377 14.00 13.90 -21.90
N VAL A 378 14.37 12.67 -22.24
CA VAL A 378 13.53 11.73 -22.99
C VAL A 378 12.35 11.30 -22.13
N THR A 379 12.60 10.92 -20.88
CA THR A 379 11.58 10.53 -19.93
C THR A 379 10.55 11.65 -19.72
N LYS A 380 11.04 12.87 -19.53
CA LYS A 380 10.20 14.05 -19.38
C LYS A 380 9.30 14.31 -20.59
N LYS A 381 9.83 14.15 -21.78
CA LYS A 381 9.15 14.52 -23.03
C LYS A 381 8.18 13.45 -23.54
N TYR A 382 8.52 12.16 -23.41
CA TYR A 382 7.88 11.09 -24.14
C TYR A 382 7.23 9.99 -23.27
N LEU A 383 7.74 9.72 -22.08
CA LEU A 383 7.29 8.58 -21.28
C LEU A 383 6.24 8.91 -20.23
N GLY A 384 5.82 10.18 -20.16
CA GLY A 384 4.76 10.63 -19.27
C GLY A 384 5.23 10.95 -17.85
N SER A 385 4.33 11.56 -17.09
CA SER A 385 4.65 12.15 -15.79
C SER A 385 5.04 11.14 -14.70
N VAL A 386 4.50 9.92 -14.74
CA VAL A 386 4.83 8.88 -13.73
C VAL A 386 6.28 8.42 -13.86
N VAL A 387 6.71 8.06 -15.09
CA VAL A 387 8.08 7.59 -15.34
C VAL A 387 9.09 8.69 -15.05
N TYR A 388 8.80 9.92 -15.46
CA TYR A 388 9.65 11.08 -15.15
C TYR A 388 9.77 11.34 -13.64
N THR A 389 8.67 11.21 -12.91
CA THR A 389 8.65 11.34 -11.45
C THR A 389 9.55 10.29 -10.79
N ASN A 390 9.44 9.03 -11.24
CA ASN A 390 10.26 7.94 -10.72
C ASN A 390 11.76 8.13 -11.01
N SER A 391 12.11 8.58 -12.23
CA SER A 391 13.50 8.91 -12.58
C SER A 391 14.09 10.02 -11.69
N LEU A 392 13.29 11.04 -11.34
CA LEU A 392 13.73 12.10 -10.42
C LEU A 392 14.04 11.56 -9.02
N ASN A 393 13.21 10.65 -8.50
CA ASN A 393 13.47 9.99 -7.22
C ASN A 393 14.74 9.16 -7.26
N THR A 394 14.93 8.37 -8.32
CA THR A 394 16.15 7.56 -8.50
C THR A 394 17.41 8.44 -8.55
N ILE A 395 17.38 9.56 -9.29
CA ILE A 395 18.49 10.51 -9.34
C ILE A 395 18.79 11.11 -7.96
N ALA A 396 17.72 11.46 -7.21
CA ALA A 396 17.87 12.01 -5.86
C ALA A 396 18.56 11.00 -4.92
N GLY A 397 18.11 9.74 -4.93
CA GLY A 397 18.71 8.65 -4.15
C GLY A 397 20.17 8.36 -4.57
N CYS A 398 20.49 8.43 -5.88
CA CYS A 398 21.86 8.29 -6.35
C CYS A 398 22.76 9.41 -5.80
N TYR A 399 22.30 10.67 -5.85
CA TYR A 399 23.07 11.78 -5.27
C TYR A 399 23.21 11.64 -3.76
N PHE A 400 22.18 11.15 -3.06
CA PHE A 400 22.25 10.88 -1.63
C PHE A 400 23.32 9.80 -1.33
N GLY A 401 23.26 8.66 -2.01
CA GLY A 401 24.24 7.57 -1.87
C GLY A 401 25.68 7.92 -2.29
N LEU A 402 25.87 9.02 -3.04
CA LEU A 402 27.17 9.59 -3.43
C LEU A 402 27.61 10.75 -2.53
N ASP A 403 26.98 10.94 -1.38
CA ASP A 403 27.26 12.03 -0.42
C ASP A 403 27.08 13.45 -1.00
N GLN A 404 26.39 13.58 -2.15
CA GLN A 404 26.09 14.86 -2.78
C GLN A 404 24.75 15.43 -2.28
N TYR A 405 24.60 15.56 -0.96
CA TYR A 405 23.35 15.87 -0.27
C TYR A 405 22.62 17.12 -0.75
N LYS A 406 23.33 18.17 -1.16
CA LYS A 406 22.69 19.37 -1.71
C LYS A 406 21.95 19.09 -3.01
N LYS A 407 22.57 18.33 -3.92
CA LYS A 407 21.90 17.91 -5.17
C LYS A 407 20.76 16.93 -4.89
N ALA A 408 20.98 16.01 -3.95
CA ALA A 408 19.89 15.10 -3.51
C ALA A 408 18.67 15.90 -3.06
N ALA A 409 18.84 16.90 -2.21
CA ALA A 409 17.74 17.75 -1.74
C ALA A 409 17.05 18.53 -2.88
N GLU A 410 17.80 19.03 -3.86
CA GLU A 410 17.25 19.69 -5.05
C GLU A 410 16.37 18.73 -5.88
N TYR A 411 16.86 17.50 -6.11
CA TYR A 411 16.12 16.50 -6.89
C TYR A 411 14.93 15.91 -6.12
N TYR A 412 15.01 15.74 -4.80
CA TYR A 412 13.85 15.36 -3.99
C TYR A 412 12.76 16.45 -3.99
N ALA A 413 13.15 17.73 -3.95
CA ALA A 413 12.20 18.83 -4.08
C ALA A 413 11.56 18.87 -5.47
N LEU A 414 12.34 18.60 -6.53
CA LEU A 414 11.83 18.51 -7.90
C LEU A 414 10.88 17.29 -8.07
N TYR A 415 11.25 16.13 -7.51
CA TYR A 415 10.39 14.95 -7.44
C TYR A 415 9.05 15.28 -6.77
N THR A 416 9.05 15.88 -5.58
CA THR A 416 7.85 16.23 -4.84
C THR A 416 6.93 17.16 -5.62
N ASN A 417 7.50 18.19 -6.27
CA ASN A 417 6.73 19.11 -7.09
C ASN A 417 6.14 18.44 -8.34
N THR A 418 6.90 17.54 -8.97
CA THR A 418 6.46 16.78 -10.15
C THR A 418 5.39 15.78 -9.77
N MET A 419 5.55 15.06 -8.65
CA MET A 419 4.56 14.16 -8.09
C MET A 419 3.24 14.89 -7.80
N ARG A 420 3.31 16.06 -7.16
CA ARG A 420 2.14 16.91 -6.89
C ARG A 420 1.41 17.29 -8.19
N SER A 421 2.13 17.68 -9.24
CA SER A 421 1.54 18.01 -10.53
C SER A 421 0.93 16.77 -11.21
N MET A 422 1.61 15.64 -11.17
CA MET A 422 1.12 14.37 -11.70
C MET A 422 -0.16 13.92 -11.00
N LEU A 423 -0.22 13.99 -9.68
CA LEU A 423 -1.42 13.67 -8.90
C LEU A 423 -2.58 14.62 -9.24
N ARG A 424 -2.32 15.91 -9.44
CA ARG A 424 -3.35 16.88 -9.82
C ARG A 424 -3.92 16.63 -11.22
N GLU A 425 -3.06 16.32 -12.17
CA GLU A 425 -3.41 16.28 -13.59
C GLU A 425 -3.93 14.91 -14.04
N ARG A 426 -3.39 13.84 -13.49
CA ARG A 426 -3.65 12.47 -13.95
C ARG A 426 -4.40 11.60 -12.95
N PHE A 427 -4.22 11.81 -11.66
CA PHE A 427 -4.79 10.94 -10.64
C PHE A 427 -6.32 10.88 -10.70
N LEU A 428 -6.96 12.01 -11.01
CA LEU A 428 -8.41 12.09 -11.21
C LEU A 428 -8.91 11.36 -12.47
N GLN A 429 -8.02 11.12 -13.45
CA GLN A 429 -8.36 10.45 -14.71
C GLN A 429 -8.22 8.92 -14.62
N LEU A 430 -7.61 8.43 -13.53
CA LEU A 430 -7.38 7.01 -13.30
C LEU A 430 -8.61 6.35 -12.68
N SER A 431 -8.80 5.05 -12.95
CA SER A 431 -9.72 4.22 -12.20
C SER A 431 -9.26 4.09 -10.73
N ASP A 432 -10.13 3.67 -9.83
CA ASP A 432 -9.78 3.49 -8.41
C ASP A 432 -8.62 2.49 -8.24
N VAL A 433 -8.64 1.40 -9.02
CA VAL A 433 -7.56 0.39 -9.05
C VAL A 433 -6.22 1.00 -9.49
N ASP A 434 -6.24 1.82 -10.56
CA ASP A 434 -5.03 2.46 -11.05
C ASP A 434 -4.52 3.54 -10.10
N ARG A 435 -5.42 4.27 -9.43
CA ARG A 435 -5.06 5.22 -8.38
C ARG A 435 -4.32 4.52 -7.24
N LYS A 436 -4.88 3.41 -6.72
CA LYS A 436 -4.24 2.62 -5.66
C LYS A 436 -2.85 2.13 -6.09
N ARG A 437 -2.69 1.65 -7.35
CA ARG A 437 -1.40 1.18 -7.87
C ARG A 437 -0.37 2.30 -7.97
N VAL A 438 -0.73 3.42 -8.61
CA VAL A 438 0.18 4.59 -8.76
C VAL A 438 0.53 5.14 -7.39
N TRP A 439 -0.43 5.23 -6.48
CA TRP A 439 -0.19 5.74 -5.14
C TRP A 439 0.75 4.82 -4.35
N LYS A 440 0.57 3.51 -4.39
CA LYS A 440 1.46 2.54 -3.72
C LYS A 440 2.92 2.65 -4.21
N GLU A 441 3.12 2.93 -5.50
CA GLU A 441 4.46 3.17 -6.05
C GLU A 441 5.06 4.48 -5.50
N GLN A 442 4.29 5.56 -5.48
CA GLN A 442 4.76 6.83 -4.92
C GLN A 442 4.99 6.75 -3.41
N GLN A 443 4.17 6.01 -2.69
CA GLN A 443 4.37 5.77 -1.27
C GLN A 443 5.71 5.07 -0.99
N TYR A 444 6.08 4.07 -1.79
CA TYR A 444 7.40 3.44 -1.69
C TYR A 444 8.55 4.46 -1.82
N HIS A 445 8.48 5.37 -2.77
CA HIS A 445 9.49 6.43 -2.95
C HIS A 445 9.51 7.44 -1.79
N ILE A 446 8.36 7.76 -1.22
CA ILE A 446 8.27 8.62 -0.03
C ILE A 446 8.95 7.92 1.16
N ASP A 447 8.76 6.62 1.32
CA ASP A 447 9.39 5.84 2.40
C ASP A 447 10.91 5.72 2.21
N GLU A 448 11.40 5.59 0.96
CA GLU A 448 12.83 5.68 0.65
C GLU A 448 13.41 7.05 1.08
N PHE A 449 12.75 8.13 0.75
CA PHE A 449 13.19 9.48 1.15
C PHE A 449 13.17 9.68 2.67
N ARG A 450 12.12 9.19 3.35
CA ARG A 450 12.04 9.20 4.82
C ARG A 450 13.21 8.45 5.44
N PHE A 451 13.54 7.28 4.87
CA PHE A 451 14.68 6.47 5.31
C PHE A 451 16.01 7.19 5.09
N ASP A 452 16.24 7.77 3.92
CA ASP A 452 17.46 8.53 3.62
C ASP A 452 17.69 9.66 4.64
N ILE A 453 16.63 10.42 4.97
CA ILE A 453 16.72 11.49 5.98
C ILE A 453 17.04 10.93 7.37
N ALA A 454 16.40 9.82 7.77
CA ALA A 454 16.63 9.24 9.09
C ALA A 454 18.03 8.65 9.24
N THR A 455 18.67 8.27 8.13
CA THR A 455 20.00 7.68 8.11
C THR A 455 21.11 8.69 7.75
N LEU A 456 20.75 9.97 7.62
CA LEU A 456 21.75 11.02 7.35
C LEU A 456 22.84 11.03 8.45
N PRO A 457 24.14 10.90 8.08
CA PRO A 457 25.22 10.83 9.06
C PRO A 457 25.29 12.06 9.98
N ASP A 458 25.60 11.86 11.25
CA ASP A 458 25.74 12.93 12.25
C ASP A 458 26.76 14.00 11.80
N SER A 459 27.81 13.59 11.08
CA SER A 459 28.85 14.49 10.54
C SER A 459 28.33 15.54 9.57
N VAL A 460 27.16 15.30 8.95
CA VAL A 460 26.50 16.19 7.98
C VAL A 460 25.09 16.60 8.42
N SER A 461 24.76 16.42 9.68
CA SER A 461 23.45 16.79 10.27
C SER A 461 23.08 18.27 10.07
N ASN A 462 24.06 19.14 9.87
CA ASN A 462 23.87 20.54 9.50
C ASN A 462 23.19 20.73 8.14
N LEU A 463 23.14 19.69 7.29
CA LEU A 463 22.43 19.69 6.00
C LEU A 463 20.97 19.22 6.12
N MET A 464 20.57 18.65 7.26
CA MET A 464 19.19 18.22 7.52
C MET A 464 18.14 19.30 7.15
N PRO A 465 18.33 20.59 7.48
CA PRO A 465 17.36 21.62 7.12
C PRO A 465 17.04 21.72 5.62
N LEU A 466 17.91 21.23 4.74
CA LEU A 466 17.64 21.23 3.29
C LEU A 466 16.53 20.28 2.87
N PHE A 467 16.31 19.22 3.65
CA PHE A 467 15.35 18.15 3.34
C PHE A 467 14.00 18.33 4.03
N ILE A 468 13.97 18.96 5.20
CA ILE A 468 12.77 19.04 6.05
C ILE A 468 11.59 19.73 5.36
N PRO A 469 11.76 20.85 4.62
CA PRO A 469 10.65 21.46 3.88
C PRO A 469 10.01 20.52 2.85
N THR A 470 10.83 19.74 2.16
CA THR A 470 10.39 18.74 1.19
C THR A 470 9.65 17.59 1.88
N LEU A 471 10.16 17.11 3.01
CA LEU A 471 9.48 16.08 3.80
C LEU A 471 8.12 16.55 4.32
N TYR A 472 8.04 17.79 4.81
CA TYR A 472 6.76 18.37 5.22
C TYR A 472 5.76 18.40 4.08
N ASP A 473 6.18 18.83 2.90
CA ASP A 473 5.32 18.85 1.71
C ASP A 473 4.90 17.44 1.26
N MET A 474 5.75 16.45 1.39
CA MET A 474 5.40 15.04 1.13
C MET A 474 4.34 14.53 2.10
N GLU A 475 4.46 14.87 3.39
CA GLU A 475 3.44 14.52 4.40
C GLU A 475 2.08 15.17 4.08
N LEU A 476 2.09 16.45 3.67
CA LEU A 476 0.85 17.10 3.24
C LEU A 476 0.21 16.41 2.03
N ILE A 477 1.02 15.88 1.09
CA ILE A 477 0.51 15.15 -0.07
C ILE A 477 -0.02 13.79 0.36
N SER A 478 0.74 13.03 1.17
CA SER A 478 0.45 11.64 1.48
C SER A 478 -0.78 11.46 2.36
N LYS A 479 -0.94 12.31 3.39
CA LYS A 479 -2.02 12.11 4.37
C LYS A 479 -3.41 12.31 3.77
N GLY A 480 -4.14 11.21 3.67
CA GLY A 480 -5.54 11.18 3.24
C GLY A 480 -5.76 11.51 1.75
N ILE A 481 -4.76 11.27 0.88
CA ILE A 481 -4.91 11.55 -0.56
C ILE A 481 -6.07 10.78 -1.19
N MET A 482 -6.22 9.51 -0.86
CA MET A 482 -7.30 8.68 -1.37
C MET A 482 -8.65 9.10 -0.77
N LEU A 483 -8.68 9.38 0.53
CA LEU A 483 -9.84 9.89 1.23
C LEU A 483 -10.35 11.19 0.61
N ASN A 484 -9.46 12.17 0.48
CA ASN A 484 -9.81 13.48 -0.02
C ASN A 484 -10.25 13.45 -1.49
N SER A 485 -9.69 12.57 -2.30
CA SER A 485 -10.09 12.44 -3.70
C SER A 485 -11.55 11.99 -3.86
N VAL A 486 -12.03 11.09 -3.00
CA VAL A 486 -13.43 10.64 -3.02
C VAL A 486 -14.38 11.73 -2.50
N ILE A 487 -14.06 12.33 -1.36
CA ILE A 487 -14.88 13.39 -0.74
C ILE A 487 -15.07 14.58 -1.68
N GLU A 488 -13.98 15.07 -2.24
CA GLU A 488 -14.04 16.24 -3.13
C GLU A 488 -14.79 15.91 -4.42
N PHE A 489 -14.62 14.73 -4.97
CA PHE A 489 -15.34 14.30 -6.16
C PHE A 489 -16.85 14.27 -5.96
N GLU A 490 -17.35 13.68 -4.90
CA GLU A 490 -18.78 13.64 -4.61
C GLU A 490 -19.37 15.02 -4.32
N ARG A 491 -18.62 15.89 -3.62
CA ARG A 491 -18.99 17.29 -3.39
C ARG A 491 -19.13 18.06 -4.69
N VAL A 492 -18.23 17.81 -5.65
CA VAL A 492 -18.28 18.43 -6.98
C VAL A 492 -19.53 18.04 -7.72
N LEU A 493 -19.82 16.75 -7.76
CA LEU A 493 -21.00 16.25 -8.46
C LEU A 493 -22.30 16.78 -7.88
N ALA A 494 -22.38 16.95 -6.54
CA ALA A 494 -23.57 17.50 -5.90
C ALA A 494 -23.78 18.99 -6.22
N ASN A 495 -22.70 19.76 -6.38
CA ASN A 495 -22.75 21.18 -6.68
C ASN A 495 -22.82 21.49 -8.18
N ASN A 496 -22.54 20.48 -9.04
CA ASN A 496 -22.56 20.68 -10.48
C ASN A 496 -23.98 20.46 -11.03
N ASN A 497 -24.60 21.52 -11.58
CA ASN A 497 -25.91 21.47 -12.22
C ASN A 497 -25.87 20.76 -13.60
N ASP A 498 -24.83 20.00 -13.93
CA ASP A 498 -24.72 19.23 -15.16
C ASP A 498 -25.54 17.93 -15.08
N ALA A 499 -26.72 17.98 -15.67
CA ALA A 499 -27.65 16.86 -15.70
C ALA A 499 -27.06 15.57 -16.32
N LYS A 500 -26.10 15.70 -17.24
CA LYS A 500 -25.45 14.55 -17.88
C LYS A 500 -24.49 13.89 -16.91
N LEU A 501 -23.66 14.68 -16.23
CA LEU A 501 -22.71 14.17 -15.26
C LEU A 501 -23.42 13.52 -14.07
N LEU A 502 -24.52 14.15 -13.61
CA LEU A 502 -25.36 13.60 -12.56
C LEU A 502 -26.02 12.26 -12.98
N ALA A 503 -26.40 12.13 -14.26
CA ALA A 503 -26.96 10.88 -14.77
C ALA A 503 -25.89 9.76 -14.82
N VAL A 504 -24.66 10.08 -15.23
CA VAL A 504 -23.52 9.15 -15.24
C VAL A 504 -23.19 8.69 -13.81
N TYR A 505 -23.19 9.61 -12.85
CA TYR A 505 -22.97 9.29 -11.45
C TYR A 505 -24.06 8.38 -10.86
N LYS A 506 -25.33 8.69 -11.12
CA LYS A 506 -26.44 7.84 -10.69
C LYS A 506 -26.35 6.43 -11.30
N GLU A 507 -25.93 6.33 -12.56
CA GLU A 507 -25.72 5.03 -13.21
C GLU A 507 -24.56 4.28 -12.58
N GLU A 508 -23.45 4.95 -12.26
CA GLU A 508 -22.29 4.36 -11.57
C GLU A 508 -22.70 3.81 -10.21
N LYS A 509 -23.42 4.58 -9.37
CA LYS A 509 -23.91 4.13 -8.06
C LYS A 509 -24.89 2.97 -8.15
N ALA A 510 -25.80 2.98 -9.12
CA ALA A 510 -26.72 1.87 -9.36
C ALA A 510 -25.99 0.59 -9.76
N ILE A 511 -24.88 0.71 -10.52
CA ILE A 511 -24.03 -0.43 -10.86
C ILE A 511 -23.28 -0.93 -9.65
N GLN A 512 -22.77 -0.05 -8.78
CA GLN A 512 -22.12 -0.47 -7.54
C GLN A 512 -23.09 -1.27 -6.67
N GLN A 513 -24.30 -0.78 -6.48
CA GLN A 513 -25.34 -1.50 -5.72
C GLN A 513 -25.65 -2.88 -6.33
N GLN A 514 -25.72 -2.99 -7.66
CA GLN A 514 -25.91 -4.29 -8.32
C GLN A 514 -24.71 -5.22 -8.11
N ILE A 515 -23.49 -4.69 -8.08
CA ILE A 515 -22.27 -5.45 -7.77
C ILE A 515 -22.38 -6.00 -6.34
N ASP A 516 -22.74 -5.16 -5.38
CA ASP A 516 -22.83 -5.53 -3.96
C ASP A 516 -23.91 -6.60 -3.75
N GLU A 517 -25.09 -6.45 -4.37
CA GLU A 517 -26.17 -7.45 -4.33
C GLU A 517 -25.74 -8.81 -4.92
N LEU A 518 -25.00 -8.82 -6.03
CA LEU A 518 -24.55 -10.05 -6.69
C LEU A 518 -23.38 -10.73 -5.97
N GLN A 519 -22.54 -9.97 -5.27
CA GLN A 519 -21.44 -10.52 -4.47
C GLN A 519 -21.92 -11.27 -3.22
N GLN A 520 -23.12 -10.97 -2.74
CA GLN A 520 -23.72 -11.67 -1.60
C GLN A 520 -24.11 -13.13 -1.88
N SER A 521 -24.25 -13.51 -3.13
CA SER A 521 -24.56 -14.89 -3.51
C SER A 521 -23.44 -15.47 -4.38
N ALA A 522 -22.56 -16.24 -3.79
CA ALA A 522 -21.44 -16.90 -4.45
C ALA A 522 -21.90 -17.94 -5.48
N SER A 523 -22.18 -17.50 -6.72
CA SER A 523 -22.40 -18.40 -7.86
C SER A 523 -21.56 -17.93 -9.05
N ASP A 524 -21.08 -18.87 -9.86
CA ASP A 524 -20.26 -18.56 -11.04
C ASP A 524 -20.99 -17.68 -12.05
N GLU A 525 -22.34 -17.76 -12.09
CA GLU A 525 -23.18 -16.91 -12.93
C GLU A 525 -23.19 -15.45 -12.44
N ASN A 526 -23.23 -15.25 -11.12
CA ASN A 526 -23.18 -13.91 -10.53
C ASN A 526 -21.79 -13.31 -10.67
N LEU A 527 -20.74 -14.10 -10.54
CA LEU A 527 -19.36 -13.64 -10.75
C LEU A 527 -19.18 -13.02 -12.14
N SER A 528 -19.64 -13.67 -13.21
CA SER A 528 -19.60 -13.15 -14.58
C SER A 528 -20.35 -11.80 -14.72
N LYS A 529 -21.52 -11.66 -14.07
CA LYS A 529 -22.30 -10.41 -14.06
C LYS A 529 -21.58 -9.29 -13.30
N VAL A 530 -21.07 -9.58 -12.12
CA VAL A 530 -20.26 -8.66 -11.32
C VAL A 530 -19.09 -8.10 -12.14
N LEU A 531 -18.47 -8.93 -12.96
CA LEU A 531 -17.31 -8.58 -13.76
C LEU A 531 -17.65 -7.59 -14.89
N SER A 532 -18.73 -7.88 -15.58
CA SER A 532 -19.26 -6.97 -16.61
C SER A 532 -19.65 -5.62 -16.00
N LEU A 533 -20.26 -5.65 -14.83
CA LEU A 533 -20.69 -4.43 -14.11
C LEU A 533 -19.48 -3.61 -13.62
N LYS A 534 -18.43 -4.22 -13.07
CA LYS A 534 -17.19 -3.53 -12.67
C LYS A 534 -16.51 -2.84 -13.85
N GLN A 535 -16.46 -3.48 -15.02
CA GLN A 535 -15.92 -2.84 -16.22
C GLN A 535 -16.76 -1.63 -16.68
N LYS A 536 -18.08 -1.76 -16.64
CA LYS A 536 -18.98 -0.66 -16.94
C LYS A 536 -18.79 0.48 -15.95
N LYS A 537 -18.67 0.18 -14.65
CA LYS A 537 -18.38 1.12 -13.57
C LYS A 537 -17.09 1.89 -13.84
N ALA A 538 -15.97 1.19 -14.13
CA ALA A 538 -14.68 1.83 -14.41
C ALA A 538 -14.74 2.78 -15.63
N THR A 539 -15.62 2.51 -16.60
CA THR A 539 -15.83 3.40 -17.75
C THR A 539 -16.61 4.65 -17.35
N LEU A 540 -17.64 4.50 -16.53
CA LEU A 540 -18.41 5.63 -16.00
C LEU A 540 -17.57 6.50 -15.05
N GLU A 541 -16.76 5.90 -14.19
CA GLU A 541 -15.81 6.62 -13.32
C GLU A 541 -14.85 7.49 -14.15
N ARG A 542 -14.28 6.96 -15.23
CA ARG A 542 -13.43 7.75 -16.14
C ARG A 542 -14.18 8.92 -16.76
N GLN A 543 -15.44 8.74 -17.18
CA GLN A 543 -16.26 9.82 -17.72
C GLN A 543 -16.55 10.91 -16.68
N LEU A 544 -16.85 10.48 -15.44
CA LEU A 544 -17.05 11.38 -14.31
C LEU A 544 -15.77 12.18 -14.02
N MET A 545 -14.62 11.53 -13.98
CA MET A 545 -13.34 12.18 -13.73
C MET A 545 -12.97 13.18 -14.84
N GLN A 546 -13.20 12.84 -16.10
CA GLN A 546 -12.96 13.74 -17.23
C GLN A 546 -13.89 14.97 -17.18
N GLY A 547 -15.17 14.76 -16.83
CA GLY A 547 -16.14 15.86 -16.69
C GLY A 547 -15.81 16.79 -15.50
N CYS A 548 -15.12 16.30 -14.49
CA CYS A 548 -14.72 17.04 -13.29
C CYS A 548 -13.25 17.52 -13.34
N ALA A 549 -12.53 17.29 -14.42
CA ALA A 549 -11.13 17.71 -14.56
C ALA A 549 -10.91 19.23 -14.51
N ALA A 550 -11.96 20.02 -14.75
CA ALA A 550 -11.95 21.48 -14.58
C ALA A 550 -12.10 21.94 -13.12
N TYR A 551 -12.04 21.04 -12.17
CA TYR A 551 -12.44 21.33 -10.81
C TYR A 551 -11.30 21.90 -9.95
N SER A 552 -11.50 23.12 -9.51
CA SER A 552 -10.46 23.91 -8.84
C SER A 552 -10.17 23.46 -7.40
N ASP A 553 -11.18 22.99 -6.66
CA ASP A 553 -11.04 22.75 -5.22
C ASP A 553 -10.18 21.51 -4.89
N TYR A 554 -10.38 20.39 -5.59
CA TYR A 554 -9.52 19.22 -5.38
C TYR A 554 -8.07 19.48 -5.78
N THR A 555 -7.87 20.11 -6.94
CA THR A 555 -6.54 20.50 -7.39
C THR A 555 -5.88 21.49 -6.44
N GLN A 556 -6.67 22.37 -5.83
CA GLN A 556 -6.21 23.30 -4.81
C GLN A 556 -5.81 22.58 -3.52
N TYR A 557 -6.59 21.60 -3.07
CA TYR A 557 -6.27 20.81 -1.85
C TYR A 557 -4.97 20.02 -1.98
N LEU A 558 -4.67 19.45 -3.16
CA LEU A 558 -3.38 18.82 -3.44
C LEU A 558 -2.24 19.82 -3.65
N SER A 559 -2.54 21.07 -3.93
CA SER A 559 -1.52 22.10 -4.18
C SER A 559 -0.96 22.74 -2.91
N TYR A 560 -1.60 22.56 -1.75
CA TYR A 560 -1.13 23.14 -0.50
C TYR A 560 0.27 22.67 -0.14
N THR A 561 1.09 23.65 0.23
CA THR A 561 2.47 23.49 0.67
C THR A 561 2.60 23.86 2.14
N TRP A 562 3.72 23.52 2.76
CA TRP A 562 4.02 24.01 4.11
C TRP A 562 3.95 25.54 4.21
N LYS A 563 4.25 26.29 3.11
CA LYS A 563 4.12 27.76 3.07
C LYS A 563 2.68 28.22 3.16
N ASP A 564 1.73 27.45 2.63
CA ASP A 564 0.32 27.79 2.72
C ASP A 564 -0.22 27.53 4.12
N VAL A 565 0.18 26.43 4.75
CA VAL A 565 -0.07 26.17 6.16
C VAL A 565 0.53 27.27 7.03
N GLN A 566 1.77 27.66 6.79
CA GLN A 566 2.45 28.73 7.53
C GLN A 566 1.69 30.08 7.51
N LYS A 567 1.10 30.44 6.37
CA LYS A 567 0.29 31.66 6.23
C LYS A 567 -0.95 31.69 7.13
N LYS A 568 -1.42 30.51 7.55
CA LYS A 568 -2.56 30.38 8.46
C LYS A 568 -2.19 30.45 9.94
N LEU A 569 -0.90 30.34 10.26
CA LEU A 569 -0.41 30.32 11.63
C LEU A 569 -0.17 31.74 12.15
N GLY A 570 -0.73 32.03 13.31
CA GLY A 570 -0.36 33.20 14.09
C GLY A 570 0.97 33.04 14.82
N ILE A 571 1.45 34.08 15.47
CA ILE A 571 2.75 34.07 16.17
C ILE A 571 2.75 33.06 17.33
N GLU A 572 1.63 32.91 18.01
CA GLU A 572 1.44 31.99 19.15
C GLU A 572 0.99 30.58 18.70
N ASP A 573 1.00 30.29 17.40
CA ASP A 573 0.55 29.01 16.84
C ASP A 573 1.77 28.14 16.46
N VAL A 574 1.56 26.81 16.50
CA VAL A 574 2.49 25.82 15.97
C VAL A 574 1.71 24.69 15.29
N ALA A 575 2.16 24.27 14.13
CA ALA A 575 1.62 23.10 13.42
C ALA A 575 2.66 21.97 13.40
N ILE A 576 2.21 20.73 13.64
CA ILE A 576 3.08 19.56 13.78
C ILE A 576 2.51 18.44 12.92
N GLU A 577 3.29 18.00 11.93
CA GLU A 577 3.03 16.74 11.22
C GLU A 577 3.91 15.66 11.86
N PHE A 578 3.28 14.63 12.42
CA PHE A 578 4.02 13.45 12.81
C PHE A 578 4.16 12.52 11.60
N THR A 579 5.32 11.89 11.50
CA THR A 579 5.60 10.86 10.48
C THR A 579 6.41 9.74 11.08
N THR A 580 6.29 8.55 10.54
CA THR A 580 7.05 7.38 10.98
C THR A 580 8.03 6.97 9.87
N VAL A 581 9.23 6.58 10.28
CA VAL A 581 10.31 6.20 9.38
C VAL A 581 10.87 4.85 9.80
N PRO A 582 11.01 3.87 8.90
CA PRO A 582 11.67 2.60 9.21
C PRO A 582 13.15 2.81 9.50
N MET A 583 13.70 2.12 10.51
CA MET A 583 15.13 2.16 10.85
C MET A 583 16.00 1.46 9.81
N SER A 584 15.43 0.52 9.08
CA SER A 584 16.06 -0.24 8.00
C SER A 584 14.95 -0.85 7.13
N PRO A 585 15.16 -1.06 5.83
CA PRO A 585 14.22 -1.79 4.98
C PRO A 585 13.90 -3.21 5.47
N LEU A 586 14.78 -3.76 6.34
CA LEU A 586 14.68 -5.10 6.92
C LEU A 586 14.25 -5.09 8.40
N ASP A 587 14.20 -3.93 9.05
CA ASP A 587 13.95 -3.83 10.50
C ASP A 587 12.51 -3.35 10.76
N LYS A 588 11.85 -3.99 11.73
CA LYS A 588 10.50 -3.61 12.17
C LYS A 588 10.49 -2.41 13.13
N ASP A 589 11.64 -1.90 13.51
CA ASP A 589 11.74 -0.72 14.34
C ASP A 589 11.54 0.55 13.51
N ILE A 590 10.68 1.41 14.00
CA ILE A 590 10.24 2.65 13.34
C ILE A 590 10.54 3.81 14.28
N TYR A 591 11.16 4.87 13.74
CA TYR A 591 11.26 6.16 14.43
C TYR A 591 10.00 6.98 14.20
N LEU A 592 9.55 7.64 15.25
CA LEU A 592 8.56 8.71 15.18
C LEU A 592 9.29 10.05 15.08
N LEU A 593 9.00 10.79 14.02
CA LEU A 593 9.48 12.14 13.78
C LEU A 593 8.35 13.14 13.95
N ALA A 594 8.66 14.33 14.44
CA ALA A 594 7.77 15.48 14.44
C ALA A 594 8.33 16.57 13.53
N LEU A 595 7.59 16.93 12.49
CA LEU A 595 7.88 18.05 11.60
C LEU A 595 7.12 19.27 12.12
N ILE A 596 7.86 20.29 12.54
CA ILE A 596 7.34 21.42 13.31
C ILE A 596 7.40 22.68 12.47
N LEU A 597 6.24 23.32 12.29
CA LEU A 597 6.09 24.57 11.53
C LEU A 597 5.54 25.67 12.41
N THR A 598 6.16 26.82 12.38
CA THR A 598 5.69 28.04 13.04
C THR A 598 5.39 29.13 12.01
N SER A 599 4.81 30.26 12.42
CA SER A 599 4.46 31.38 11.53
C SER A 599 5.67 32.03 10.83
N LYS A 600 6.90 31.70 11.21
CA LYS A 600 8.13 32.21 10.61
C LYS A 600 9.20 31.12 10.56
N GLY A 601 10.08 31.25 9.56
CA GLY A 601 11.16 30.28 9.33
C GLY A 601 10.70 29.04 8.56
N GLU A 602 11.61 28.16 8.25
CA GLU A 602 11.36 26.88 7.60
C GLU A 602 10.92 25.84 8.62
N PRO A 603 10.25 24.75 8.20
CA PRO A 603 9.92 23.65 9.10
C PRO A 603 11.18 23.06 9.74
N THR A 604 11.06 22.60 10.97
CA THR A 604 12.11 21.91 11.71
C THR A 604 11.65 20.50 12.08
N MET A 605 12.60 19.64 12.48
CA MET A 605 12.30 18.23 12.79
C MET A 605 12.88 17.86 14.15
N GLU A 606 12.14 17.03 14.88
CA GLU A 606 12.59 16.35 16.10
C GLU A 606 12.37 14.85 15.99
N VAL A 607 13.32 14.06 16.44
CA VAL A 607 13.15 12.63 16.65
C VAL A 607 12.48 12.45 18.01
N VAL A 608 11.27 11.90 18.01
CA VAL A 608 10.41 11.86 19.22
C VAL A 608 10.56 10.54 19.96
N SER A 609 10.41 9.41 19.26
CA SER A 609 10.34 8.09 19.89
C SER A 609 10.56 6.96 18.88
N THR A 610 10.53 5.71 19.36
CA THR A 610 10.54 4.50 18.53
C THR A 610 9.21 3.76 18.64
N LYS A 611 8.91 2.92 17.66
CA LYS A 611 7.69 2.08 17.65
C LYS A 611 7.56 1.20 18.89
N ALA A 612 8.67 0.68 19.40
CA ALA A 612 8.69 -0.14 20.60
C ALA A 612 8.17 0.65 21.82
N ILE A 613 8.57 1.92 21.94
CA ILE A 613 8.08 2.82 22.99
C ILE A 613 6.60 3.14 22.78
N LEU A 614 6.18 3.43 21.53
CA LEU A 614 4.78 3.73 21.21
C LEU A 614 3.84 2.55 21.55
N LYS A 615 4.20 1.32 21.17
CA LYS A 615 3.44 0.12 21.55
C LYS A 615 3.36 -0.07 23.07
N THR A 616 4.45 0.22 23.74
CA THR A 616 4.49 0.16 25.20
C THR A 616 3.56 1.18 25.84
N ILE A 617 3.52 2.41 25.32
CA ILE A 617 2.63 3.49 25.78
C ILE A 617 1.16 3.11 25.53
N GLU A 618 0.82 2.66 24.34
CA GLU A 618 -0.55 2.32 23.95
C GLU A 618 -1.18 1.26 24.87
N SER A 619 -0.39 0.30 25.33
CA SER A 619 -0.85 -0.81 26.18
C SER A 619 -1.03 -0.47 27.66
N LYS A 620 -0.65 0.73 28.14
CA LYS A 620 -0.67 1.09 29.54
C LYS A 620 -2.04 1.57 30.03
N GLU A 621 -2.50 1.03 31.14
CA GLU A 621 -3.75 1.44 31.79
C GLU A 621 -3.65 2.84 32.41
N ASP A 622 -2.47 3.22 32.92
CA ASP A 622 -2.19 4.50 33.56
C ASP A 622 -1.73 5.60 32.59
N LEU A 623 -1.92 5.36 31.27
CA LEU A 623 -1.41 6.22 30.21
C LEU A 623 -1.67 7.72 30.42
N TYR A 624 -2.87 8.09 30.83
CA TYR A 624 -3.29 9.48 30.99
C TYR A 624 -3.10 10.01 32.42
N ASP A 625 -2.60 9.20 33.32
CA ASP A 625 -2.42 9.55 34.73
C ASP A 625 -0.95 9.63 35.14
N ASN A 626 -0.03 9.07 34.34
CA ASN A 626 1.39 9.00 34.63
C ASN A 626 2.19 10.01 33.79
N PRO A 627 2.84 11.02 34.44
CA PRO A 627 3.58 12.08 33.74
C PRO A 627 4.75 11.61 32.89
N ARG A 628 5.24 10.38 33.10
CA ARG A 628 6.35 9.82 32.37
C ARG A 628 6.06 9.76 30.85
N TYR A 629 4.81 9.46 30.45
CA TYR A 629 4.46 9.28 29.04
C TYR A 629 4.42 10.61 28.28
N TYR A 630 4.17 11.72 28.97
CA TYR A 630 4.29 13.05 28.39
C TYR A 630 5.70 13.31 27.84
N GLN A 631 6.73 12.89 28.56
CA GLN A 631 8.13 13.13 28.21
C GLN A 631 8.53 12.42 26.93
N PHE A 632 7.92 11.26 26.63
CA PHE A 632 8.23 10.50 25.41
C PHE A 632 7.70 11.15 24.13
N ILE A 633 6.70 12.01 24.21
CA ILE A 633 6.09 12.67 23.04
C ILE A 633 6.35 14.18 23.09
N TRP A 634 5.90 14.86 24.13
CA TRP A 634 5.92 16.31 24.22
C TRP A 634 7.18 16.88 24.84
N GLY A 635 7.91 16.08 25.62
CA GLY A 635 9.14 16.52 26.28
C GLY A 635 10.21 17.00 25.34
N PHE A 636 10.40 16.32 24.20
CA PHE A 636 11.35 16.68 23.15
C PHE A 636 10.97 17.98 22.41
N MET A 637 9.69 18.34 22.42
CA MET A 637 9.16 19.51 21.70
C MET A 637 9.05 20.77 22.55
N LYS A 638 9.44 20.73 23.84
CA LYS A 638 9.28 21.84 24.77
C LYS A 638 9.82 23.16 24.22
N LYS A 639 10.99 23.16 23.60
CA LYS A 639 11.61 24.36 23.02
C LYS A 639 10.79 25.00 21.88
N HIS A 640 9.99 24.19 21.16
CA HIS A 640 9.13 24.65 20.07
C HIS A 640 7.75 25.09 20.54
N LEU A 641 7.37 24.69 21.76
CA LEU A 641 6.11 25.01 22.42
C LEU A 641 6.19 26.24 23.32
N ASP A 642 7.42 26.70 23.62
CA ASP A 642 7.61 27.87 24.47
C ASP A 642 7.00 29.12 23.83
N GLY A 643 6.18 29.87 24.58
CA GLY A 643 5.45 31.02 24.10
C GLY A 643 4.31 30.73 23.13
N LYS A 644 3.97 29.44 22.90
CA LYS A 644 2.84 29.06 22.06
C LYS A 644 1.54 28.90 22.88
N LYS A 645 0.42 29.19 22.23
CA LYS A 645 -0.92 29.00 22.80
C LYS A 645 -1.72 27.96 22.05
N ARG A 646 -1.62 27.93 20.70
CA ARG A 646 -2.35 26.99 19.88
C ARG A 646 -1.43 25.97 19.24
N VAL A 647 -1.82 24.70 19.32
CA VAL A 647 -1.07 23.57 18.78
C VAL A 647 -2.00 22.78 17.85
N TYR A 648 -1.66 22.77 16.58
CA TYR A 648 -2.30 21.94 15.57
C TYR A 648 -1.40 20.74 15.32
N PHE A 649 -1.92 19.52 15.42
CA PHE A 649 -1.09 18.35 15.16
C PHE A 649 -1.84 17.29 14.37
N ALA A 650 -1.14 16.64 13.45
CA ALA A 650 -1.62 15.48 12.71
C ALA A 650 -0.80 14.25 13.11
N PRO A 651 -1.39 13.26 13.77
CA PRO A 651 -0.71 12.03 14.14
C PRO A 651 -0.43 11.16 12.91
N ASP A 652 0.46 10.19 13.06
CA ASP A 652 0.75 9.19 12.05
C ASP A 652 0.81 7.80 12.70
N ASN A 653 0.41 6.77 11.93
CA ASN A 653 0.54 5.36 12.30
C ASN A 653 0.01 5.06 13.74
N ASN A 654 0.80 4.34 14.55
CA ASN A 654 0.42 3.94 15.91
C ASN A 654 0.10 5.14 16.84
N LEU A 655 0.59 6.33 16.54
CA LEU A 655 0.28 7.52 17.30
C LEU A 655 -1.18 7.95 17.16
N SER A 656 -1.82 7.55 16.07
CA SER A 656 -3.24 7.81 15.81
C SER A 656 -4.15 7.11 16.84
N ASN A 657 -3.70 5.97 17.41
CA ASN A 657 -4.42 5.19 18.42
C ASN A 657 -4.28 5.73 19.86
N VAL A 658 -3.52 6.80 20.03
CA VAL A 658 -3.25 7.39 21.36
C VAL A 658 -3.73 8.85 21.38
N ALA A 659 -4.51 9.22 22.38
CA ALA A 659 -4.91 10.61 22.62
C ALA A 659 -3.75 11.37 23.30
N ILE A 660 -2.70 11.65 22.53
CA ILE A 660 -1.48 12.29 23.03
C ILE A 660 -1.73 13.69 23.59
N GLU A 661 -2.80 14.35 23.19
CA GLU A 661 -3.27 15.63 23.72
C GLU A 661 -3.67 15.57 25.20
N TYR A 662 -3.97 14.40 25.73
CA TYR A 662 -4.37 14.24 27.13
C TYR A 662 -3.23 13.76 28.04
N LEU A 663 -2.04 13.51 27.50
CA LEU A 663 -0.87 13.19 28.32
C LEU A 663 -0.55 14.34 29.30
N LYS A 664 -0.24 14.03 30.56
CA LYS A 664 -0.05 15.00 31.64
C LYS A 664 1.43 15.35 31.83
N ASP A 665 1.70 16.63 32.02
CA ASP A 665 2.97 17.14 32.52
C ASP A 665 2.79 17.50 34.03
N GLY A 666 2.73 16.51 34.86
CA GLY A 666 2.37 16.68 36.28
C GLY A 666 0.84 16.76 36.48
N GLU A 667 0.32 17.91 36.95
CA GLU A 667 -1.10 18.07 37.26
C GLU A 667 -2.00 18.33 36.04
N HIS A 668 -1.45 18.95 34.98
CA HIS A 668 -2.21 19.38 33.81
C HIS A 668 -1.92 18.54 32.57
N SER A 669 -2.96 18.20 31.82
CA SER A 669 -2.80 17.59 30.50
C SER A 669 -2.34 18.64 29.46
N PHE A 670 -1.77 18.15 28.36
CA PHE A 670 -1.37 19.02 27.25
C PHE A 670 -2.57 19.80 26.68
N PHE A 671 -3.75 19.16 26.63
CA PHE A 671 -5.01 19.76 26.18
C PHE A 671 -5.53 20.88 27.11
N GLU A 672 -5.21 20.82 28.42
CA GLU A 672 -5.52 21.90 29.38
C GLU A 672 -4.53 23.06 29.29
N LYS A 673 -3.26 22.79 28.94
CA LYS A 673 -2.21 23.80 28.82
C LYS A 673 -2.29 24.62 27.55
N TYR A 674 -2.68 24.00 26.44
CA TYR A 674 -2.70 24.61 25.11
C TYR A 674 -4.08 24.48 24.49
N GLU A 675 -4.40 25.37 23.53
CA GLU A 675 -5.47 25.18 22.57
C GLU A 675 -5.03 24.15 21.54
N VAL A 676 -5.33 22.87 21.78
CA VAL A 676 -4.85 21.76 20.96
C VAL A 676 -5.93 21.34 19.97
N TYR A 677 -5.55 21.16 18.72
CA TYR A 677 -6.40 20.66 17.64
C TYR A 677 -5.74 19.44 17.01
N ARG A 678 -6.40 18.28 17.09
CA ARG A 678 -6.02 17.08 16.36
C ARG A 678 -6.60 17.15 14.96
N LEU A 679 -5.76 17.05 13.95
CA LEU A 679 -6.13 17.14 12.54
C LEU A 679 -5.78 15.85 11.80
N SER A 680 -6.47 15.56 10.71
CA SER A 680 -6.09 14.52 9.76
C SER A 680 -4.80 14.88 9.02
N SER A 681 -4.58 16.16 8.72
CA SER A 681 -3.32 16.78 8.28
C SER A 681 -3.37 18.26 8.59
N THR A 682 -2.22 18.90 8.81
CA THR A 682 -2.15 20.35 9.05
C THR A 682 -2.62 21.19 7.85
N LYS A 683 -2.73 20.61 6.66
CA LYS A 683 -3.34 21.28 5.49
C LYS A 683 -4.84 21.57 5.68
N GLU A 684 -5.53 20.94 6.64
CA GLU A 684 -6.90 21.29 7.00
C GLU A 684 -7.06 22.76 7.42
N LEU A 685 -6.00 23.37 7.95
CA LEU A 685 -5.95 24.82 8.23
C LEU A 685 -6.16 25.68 6.99
N CYS A 686 -5.83 25.16 5.80
CA CYS A 686 -5.95 25.87 4.53
C CYS A 686 -7.35 25.71 3.90
N ARG A 687 -8.11 24.70 4.36
CA ARG A 687 -9.42 24.36 3.80
C ARG A 687 -10.45 25.43 4.17
N SER A 688 -11.24 25.84 3.19
CA SER A 688 -12.41 26.67 3.39
C SER A 688 -13.67 25.83 3.27
N TYR A 689 -14.41 25.67 4.35
CA TYR A 689 -15.71 25.02 4.32
C TYR A 689 -16.78 26.01 3.87
N GLN A 690 -17.66 25.58 2.96
CA GLN A 690 -18.84 26.38 2.63
C GLN A 690 -19.85 26.33 3.77
N GLU A 691 -20.48 27.46 4.08
CA GLU A 691 -21.54 27.51 5.08
C GLU A 691 -22.71 26.62 4.65
N THR A 692 -23.09 25.68 5.50
CA THR A 692 -24.20 24.75 5.26
C THR A 692 -25.55 25.40 5.55
N SER A 693 -26.59 25.00 4.81
CA SER A 693 -27.92 25.55 4.95
C SER A 693 -28.69 25.07 6.19
N SER A 694 -28.24 24.03 6.85
CA SER A 694 -28.95 23.31 7.95
C SER A 694 -28.39 23.60 9.34
N LYS A 695 -27.94 24.81 9.62
CA LYS A 695 -27.18 25.22 10.81
C LYS A 695 -27.70 24.81 12.20
N ASN A 696 -28.95 24.39 12.33
CA ASN A 696 -29.60 24.15 13.63
C ASN A 696 -30.32 22.81 13.73
N SER A 697 -29.87 21.77 13.00
CA SER A 697 -30.51 20.46 13.11
C SER A 697 -29.60 19.47 13.85
N LEU A 698 -30.18 18.70 14.76
CA LEU A 698 -29.52 17.61 15.52
C LEU A 698 -30.32 16.32 15.33
N CYS A 699 -29.66 15.27 14.85
CA CYS A 699 -30.25 13.94 14.79
C CYS A 699 -29.55 13.01 15.80
N ILE A 700 -30.30 12.29 16.61
CA ILE A 700 -29.81 11.40 17.64
C ILE A 700 -30.30 9.98 17.35
N PHE A 701 -29.38 9.03 17.31
CA PHE A 701 -29.63 7.58 17.44
C PHE A 701 -29.12 7.14 18.80
N GLY A 702 -30.00 6.60 19.66
CA GLY A 702 -29.58 6.20 21.00
C GLY A 702 -30.65 5.43 21.75
N ASP A 703 -30.34 4.98 22.96
CA ASP A 703 -31.21 4.08 23.72
C ASP A 703 -31.68 2.88 22.87
N VAL A 704 -30.75 2.30 22.10
CA VAL A 704 -31.01 1.34 21.01
C VAL A 704 -31.54 0.02 21.57
N ASP A 705 -32.67 -0.49 21.06
CA ASP A 705 -33.16 -1.84 21.34
C ASP A 705 -32.53 -2.82 20.33
N TYR A 706 -31.51 -3.57 20.74
CA TYR A 706 -30.81 -4.54 19.88
C TYR A 706 -31.62 -5.81 19.61
N GLU A 707 -32.86 -5.88 20.13
CA GLU A 707 -33.80 -7.00 19.92
C GLU A 707 -33.19 -8.39 20.20
N THR A 708 -32.81 -8.62 21.46
CA THR A 708 -32.13 -9.85 21.89
C THR A 708 -33.04 -11.04 21.72
N ASP A 709 -32.83 -11.86 20.69
CA ASP A 709 -33.39 -13.23 20.65
C ASP A 709 -32.40 -14.18 21.32
N MET A 710 -32.75 -14.67 22.51
CA MET A 710 -31.91 -15.59 23.30
C MET A 710 -31.55 -16.88 22.53
N LYS A 711 -32.23 -17.21 21.43
CA LYS A 711 -31.94 -18.35 20.58
C LYS A 711 -30.84 -18.07 19.54
N ALA A 712 -30.61 -16.83 19.17
CA ALA A 712 -29.54 -16.44 18.23
C ALA A 712 -28.17 -16.51 18.88
N THR A 713 -28.08 -16.23 20.18
CA THR A 713 -26.82 -16.31 20.97
C THR A 713 -26.25 -17.74 21.09
N GLN A 714 -27.02 -18.77 20.89
CA GLN A 714 -26.55 -20.16 20.90
C GLN A 714 -25.84 -20.60 19.61
N LYS A 715 -25.85 -19.79 18.55
CA LYS A 715 -25.22 -20.10 17.25
C LYS A 715 -23.92 -19.33 16.97
N GLY A 716 -23.26 -18.76 17.99
CA GLY A 716 -21.99 -18.04 17.80
C GLY A 716 -22.14 -16.62 17.22
N GLY A 717 -23.37 -16.04 17.22
CA GLY A 717 -23.63 -14.65 16.86
C GLY A 717 -23.22 -13.69 17.99
N LEU A 718 -22.87 -12.47 17.62
CA LEU A 718 -22.60 -11.37 18.56
C LEU A 718 -23.87 -11.04 19.35
N ALA A 719 -23.70 -10.85 20.65
CA ALA A 719 -24.78 -10.38 21.51
C ALA A 719 -24.43 -9.00 22.06
N PHE A 720 -25.11 -7.97 21.56
CA PHE A 720 -25.02 -6.62 22.11
C PHE A 720 -25.99 -6.46 23.28
N GLY A 721 -25.48 -6.10 24.45
CA GLY A 721 -26.27 -5.80 25.62
C GLY A 721 -26.89 -4.40 25.57
N GLN A 722 -28.02 -4.20 26.28
CA GLN A 722 -28.61 -2.87 26.41
C GLN A 722 -27.63 -1.92 27.14
N LEU A 723 -27.45 -0.69 26.62
CA LEU A 723 -26.68 0.35 27.31
C LEU A 723 -27.54 0.94 28.45
N ALA A 724 -27.07 0.81 29.67
CA ALA A 724 -27.86 1.18 30.86
C ALA A 724 -28.15 2.68 30.96
N TYR A 725 -27.26 3.51 30.46
CA TYR A 725 -27.34 4.97 30.50
C TYR A 725 -27.70 5.63 29.16
N GLY A 726 -27.99 4.84 28.12
CA GLY A 726 -28.34 5.36 26.77
C GLY A 726 -29.55 6.29 26.81
N LYS A 727 -30.58 5.95 27.60
CA LYS A 727 -31.76 6.80 27.77
C LYS A 727 -31.45 8.13 28.48
N ASP A 728 -30.60 8.11 29.49
CA ASP A 728 -30.20 9.31 30.23
C ASP A 728 -29.36 10.24 29.33
N GLU A 729 -28.48 9.66 28.49
CA GLU A 729 -27.69 10.38 27.50
C GLU A 729 -28.62 11.10 26.50
N VAL A 730 -29.50 10.37 25.83
CA VAL A 730 -30.45 10.93 24.86
C VAL A 730 -31.31 12.04 25.48
N SER A 731 -31.88 11.79 26.66
CA SER A 731 -32.75 12.74 27.35
C SER A 731 -32.00 14.02 27.74
N GLY A 732 -30.79 13.89 28.28
CA GLY A 732 -29.93 15.00 28.70
C GLY A 732 -29.48 15.86 27.52
N ILE A 733 -29.13 15.24 26.37
CA ILE A 733 -28.77 15.94 25.13
C ILE A 733 -29.99 16.70 24.63
N CYS A 734 -31.16 16.07 24.53
CA CYS A 734 -32.40 16.72 24.11
C CYS A 734 -32.72 17.91 25.00
N GLN A 735 -32.61 17.80 26.32
CA GLN A 735 -32.87 18.87 27.23
C GLN A 735 -31.94 20.07 27.02
N SER A 736 -30.67 19.81 26.73
CA SER A 736 -29.67 20.86 26.49
C SER A 736 -29.90 21.58 25.16
N MET A 737 -30.24 20.84 24.10
CA MET A 737 -30.20 21.31 22.71
C MET A 737 -31.52 21.86 22.17
N LYS A 738 -32.69 21.43 22.67
CA LYS A 738 -34.03 21.74 22.15
C LYS A 738 -34.39 23.24 22.04
N LYS A 739 -33.64 24.10 22.73
CA LYS A 739 -33.87 25.56 22.66
C LYS A 739 -33.20 26.20 21.46
N SER A 740 -32.12 25.62 20.98
CA SER A 740 -31.23 26.18 19.95
C SER A 740 -31.21 25.36 18.67
N TYR A 741 -31.67 24.09 18.75
CA TYR A 741 -31.61 23.15 17.65
C TYR A 741 -32.97 22.45 17.45
N GLU A 742 -33.28 22.12 16.19
CA GLU A 742 -34.33 21.16 15.84
C GLU A 742 -33.80 19.76 16.10
N VAL A 743 -34.33 19.09 17.13
CA VAL A 743 -33.86 17.80 17.60
C VAL A 743 -34.76 16.68 17.10
N LYS A 744 -34.21 15.78 16.30
CA LYS A 744 -34.87 14.55 15.84
C LYS A 744 -34.21 13.35 16.54
N VAL A 745 -35.05 12.49 17.15
CA VAL A 745 -34.57 11.33 17.91
C VAL A 745 -35.08 10.04 17.29
N TYR A 746 -34.18 9.09 17.10
CA TYR A 746 -34.47 7.71 16.81
C TYR A 746 -34.00 6.86 18.01
N ASP A 747 -34.97 6.39 18.79
CA ASP A 747 -34.74 5.62 20.02
C ASP A 747 -35.34 4.22 19.95
N GLY A 748 -34.91 3.32 20.82
CA GLY A 748 -35.38 1.95 20.94
C GLY A 748 -35.38 1.24 19.58
N LYS A 749 -36.53 0.67 19.21
CA LYS A 749 -36.74 -0.01 17.93
C LYS A 749 -36.78 0.90 16.71
N LYS A 750 -36.81 2.22 16.89
CA LYS A 750 -36.77 3.18 15.78
C LYS A 750 -35.35 3.53 15.37
N ALA A 751 -34.34 3.24 16.18
CA ALA A 751 -32.93 3.46 15.85
C ALA A 751 -32.41 2.41 14.87
N THR A 752 -33.03 2.28 13.70
CA THR A 752 -32.75 1.27 12.69
C THR A 752 -31.72 1.72 11.67
N GLU A 753 -31.02 0.79 11.07
CA GLU A 753 -30.12 1.00 9.94
C GLU A 753 -30.83 1.74 8.80
N LYS A 754 -32.03 1.34 8.45
CA LYS A 754 -32.84 2.02 7.43
C LYS A 754 -33.01 3.52 7.72
N GLN A 755 -33.31 3.92 8.96
CA GLN A 755 -33.45 5.32 9.33
C GLN A 755 -32.10 6.07 9.25
N PHE A 756 -31.01 5.36 9.55
CA PHE A 756 -29.66 5.90 9.41
C PHE A 756 -29.30 6.14 7.93
N ARG A 757 -29.51 5.17 7.05
CA ARG A 757 -29.28 5.31 5.60
C ARG A 757 -30.13 6.43 4.97
N MET A 758 -31.31 6.72 5.50
CA MET A 758 -32.14 7.85 5.04
C MET A 758 -31.56 9.24 5.33
N LEU A 759 -30.50 9.36 6.12
CA LEU A 759 -29.75 10.60 6.31
C LEU A 759 -28.89 10.96 5.08
N SER A 760 -28.65 10.03 4.19
CA SER A 760 -27.90 10.30 2.95
C SER A 760 -28.64 11.35 2.11
N ASN A 761 -27.94 12.41 1.68
CA ASN A 761 -28.50 13.60 1.01
C ASN A 761 -29.46 14.45 1.85
N ASN A 762 -29.65 14.14 3.12
CA ASN A 762 -30.48 14.90 4.06
C ASN A 762 -29.82 14.87 5.46
N SER A 763 -28.53 15.12 5.50
CA SER A 763 -27.74 15.03 6.74
C SER A 763 -28.10 16.16 7.71
N PRO A 764 -28.17 15.89 9.01
CA PRO A 764 -28.30 16.91 10.03
C PRO A 764 -26.99 17.70 10.16
N PHE A 765 -27.06 18.92 10.72
CA PHE A 765 -25.86 19.67 11.06
C PHE A 765 -25.02 18.97 12.16
N ILE A 766 -25.69 18.35 13.14
CA ILE A 766 -25.04 17.49 14.14
C ILE A 766 -25.70 16.11 14.10
N LEU A 767 -24.88 15.07 14.00
CA LEU A 767 -25.29 13.67 14.10
C LEU A 767 -24.70 13.06 15.38
N HIS A 768 -25.56 12.50 16.24
CA HIS A 768 -25.14 11.81 17.44
C HIS A 768 -25.59 10.35 17.40
N ILE A 769 -24.65 9.42 17.62
CA ILE A 769 -24.91 7.99 17.64
C ILE A 769 -24.39 7.41 18.97
N SER A 770 -25.34 7.04 19.85
CA SER A 770 -25.05 6.34 21.11
C SER A 770 -25.43 4.86 20.96
N SER A 771 -24.41 4.01 20.72
CA SER A 771 -24.63 2.59 20.45
C SER A 771 -23.38 1.77 20.79
N HIS A 772 -23.41 0.45 20.49
CA HIS A 772 -22.18 -0.35 20.46
C HIS A 772 -21.41 -0.09 19.18
N GLY A 773 -20.08 0.06 19.30
CA GLY A 773 -19.12 0.10 18.21
C GLY A 773 -18.05 -0.96 18.42
N GLU A 774 -17.57 -1.56 17.35
CA GLU A 774 -16.54 -2.59 17.39
C GLU A 774 -15.64 -2.53 16.16
N TYR A 775 -14.36 -2.79 16.37
CA TYR A 775 -13.40 -3.11 15.32
C TYR A 775 -12.95 -4.57 15.49
N ARG A 776 -13.21 -5.40 14.47
CA ARG A 776 -12.98 -6.85 14.48
C ARG A 776 -11.77 -7.29 13.68
N GLY A 777 -11.12 -6.36 12.98
CA GLY A 777 -9.91 -6.63 12.22
C GLY A 777 -8.68 -6.83 13.13
N ASP A 778 -7.64 -7.35 12.56
CA ASP A 778 -6.32 -7.50 13.16
C ASP A 778 -5.26 -6.75 12.33
N ASP A 779 -3.99 -6.84 12.73
CA ASP A 779 -2.84 -6.22 12.04
C ASP A 779 -2.62 -6.80 10.61
N LYS A 780 -3.36 -7.84 10.22
CA LYS A 780 -3.25 -8.54 8.93
C LYS A 780 -4.43 -8.23 8.00
N SER A 781 -5.46 -7.55 8.50
CA SER A 781 -6.64 -7.19 7.70
C SER A 781 -6.25 -6.23 6.58
N THR A 782 -6.77 -6.49 5.38
CA THR A 782 -6.63 -5.55 4.25
C THR A 782 -7.39 -4.25 4.54
N GLU A 783 -7.10 -3.20 3.79
CA GLU A 783 -7.77 -1.90 3.94
C GLU A 783 -9.30 -2.02 3.77
N ASP A 784 -9.75 -2.77 2.77
CA ASP A 784 -11.19 -2.99 2.51
C ASP A 784 -11.83 -3.84 3.62
N GLU A 785 -11.17 -4.93 4.08
CA GLU A 785 -11.63 -5.73 5.22
C GLU A 785 -11.72 -4.91 6.51
N ALA A 786 -10.77 -4.00 6.74
CA ALA A 786 -10.79 -3.12 7.90
C ALA A 786 -12.01 -2.18 7.93
N MET A 787 -12.45 -1.71 6.76
CA MET A 787 -13.67 -0.92 6.61
C MET A 787 -14.92 -1.74 6.94
N ASP A 788 -14.98 -3.01 6.50
CA ASP A 788 -16.11 -3.91 6.79
C ASP A 788 -16.11 -4.42 8.23
N TYR A 789 -14.93 -4.55 8.86
CA TYR A 789 -14.76 -4.96 10.24
C TYR A 789 -15.00 -3.85 11.27
N SER A 790 -15.13 -2.61 10.83
CA SER A 790 -15.45 -1.46 11.68
C SER A 790 -16.95 -1.19 11.64
N ILE A 791 -17.66 -1.48 12.75
CA ILE A 791 -19.13 -1.50 12.79
C ILE A 791 -19.73 -0.62 13.87
N LEU A 792 -20.96 -0.19 13.63
CA LEU A 792 -21.93 0.34 14.60
C LEU A 792 -23.14 -0.58 14.66
N ALA A 793 -23.61 -0.92 15.87
CA ALA A 793 -24.79 -1.74 16.07
C ALA A 793 -26.03 -0.86 16.28
N LEU A 794 -27.07 -1.08 15.48
CA LEU A 794 -28.36 -0.41 15.59
C LEU A 794 -29.48 -1.42 15.93
N SER A 795 -30.72 -0.97 15.94
CA SER A 795 -31.86 -1.81 16.31
C SER A 795 -31.97 -3.02 15.38
N GLY A 796 -32.08 -4.20 15.99
CA GLY A 796 -32.14 -5.49 15.28
C GLY A 796 -30.79 -6.20 15.14
N ALA A 797 -29.66 -5.61 15.57
CA ALA A 797 -28.31 -6.18 15.39
C ALA A 797 -28.12 -7.59 15.96
N ASN A 798 -28.93 -8.01 16.94
CA ASN A 798 -28.87 -9.35 17.51
C ASN A 798 -29.78 -10.37 16.79
N LYS A 799 -30.57 -9.97 15.83
CA LYS A 799 -31.51 -10.87 15.12
C LYS A 799 -30.84 -11.80 14.13
N GLY A 800 -29.70 -11.42 13.59
CA GLY A 800 -29.02 -12.17 12.53
C GLY A 800 -29.90 -12.28 11.29
N SER A 801 -30.48 -11.16 10.83
CA SER A 801 -31.30 -11.10 9.63
C SER A 801 -30.52 -11.55 8.40
N SER A 802 -31.17 -12.17 7.45
CA SER A 802 -30.64 -12.41 6.11
C SER A 802 -30.77 -11.20 5.19
N ASP A 803 -31.43 -10.13 5.65
CA ASP A 803 -31.54 -8.83 4.97
C ASP A 803 -30.38 -7.97 5.44
N ILE A 804 -29.31 -7.95 4.67
CA ILE A 804 -28.05 -7.24 4.96
C ILE A 804 -28.26 -5.72 4.98
N GLU A 805 -29.26 -5.19 4.29
CA GLU A 805 -29.58 -3.77 4.32
C GLU A 805 -30.34 -3.33 5.59
N ASN A 806 -30.81 -4.27 6.41
CA ASN A 806 -31.56 -4.02 7.64
C ASN A 806 -31.25 -5.05 8.72
N ASP A 807 -30.04 -5.55 8.80
CA ASP A 807 -29.61 -6.48 9.86
C ASP A 807 -29.24 -5.75 11.16
N GLY A 808 -29.25 -4.42 11.14
CA GLY A 808 -28.91 -3.56 12.27
C GLY A 808 -27.42 -3.35 12.46
N ILE A 809 -26.57 -3.79 11.53
CA ILE A 809 -25.12 -3.57 11.53
C ILE A 809 -24.77 -2.57 10.43
N VAL A 810 -24.17 -1.46 10.82
CA VAL A 810 -23.68 -0.43 9.89
C VAL A 810 -22.17 -0.51 9.86
N THR A 811 -21.59 -0.86 8.70
CA THR A 811 -20.16 -0.92 8.51
C THR A 811 -19.58 0.45 8.13
N ALA A 812 -18.25 0.63 8.26
CA ALA A 812 -17.61 1.84 7.76
C ALA A 812 -17.72 1.95 6.24
N THR A 813 -17.80 0.83 5.52
CA THR A 813 -18.10 0.77 4.08
C THR A 813 -19.47 1.35 3.78
N ASP A 814 -20.51 0.96 4.52
CA ASP A 814 -21.86 1.51 4.37
C ASP A 814 -21.89 3.03 4.58
N VAL A 815 -21.24 3.49 5.66
CA VAL A 815 -21.16 4.94 5.94
C VAL A 815 -20.43 5.65 4.82
N SER A 816 -19.36 5.09 4.28
CA SER A 816 -18.55 5.73 3.23
C SER A 816 -19.34 5.98 1.94
N GLN A 817 -20.41 5.23 1.70
CA GLN A 817 -21.30 5.38 0.55
C GLN A 817 -22.40 6.44 0.75
N MET A 818 -22.54 6.98 1.95
CA MET A 818 -23.54 8.00 2.26
C MET A 818 -23.04 9.40 1.88
N ASN A 819 -23.99 10.32 1.67
CA ASN A 819 -23.72 11.76 1.54
C ASN A 819 -24.15 12.49 2.82
N LEU A 820 -23.16 12.82 3.67
CA LEU A 820 -23.35 13.51 4.95
C LEU A 820 -22.63 14.87 5.00
N ARG A 821 -22.50 15.56 3.87
CA ARG A 821 -21.67 16.77 3.72
C ARG A 821 -22.14 17.98 4.51
N ASP A 822 -23.45 18.09 4.79
CA ASP A 822 -23.97 19.15 5.62
C ASP A 822 -23.78 18.87 7.13
N CYS A 823 -23.19 17.71 7.47
CA CYS A 823 -22.89 17.34 8.84
C CYS A 823 -21.57 17.98 9.29
N GLU A 824 -21.69 19.01 10.12
CA GLU A 824 -20.55 19.71 10.73
C GLU A 824 -19.86 18.86 11.79
N LEU A 825 -20.63 18.09 12.55
CA LEU A 825 -20.12 17.28 13.64
C LEU A 825 -20.86 15.93 13.73
N ALA A 826 -20.12 14.82 13.60
CA ALA A 826 -20.63 13.52 14.01
C ALA A 826 -20.00 13.10 15.34
N VAL A 827 -20.84 12.70 16.29
CA VAL A 827 -20.47 12.23 17.62
C VAL A 827 -20.77 10.73 17.71
N LEU A 828 -19.70 9.93 17.80
CA LEU A 828 -19.77 8.48 17.90
C LEU A 828 -19.58 8.08 19.36
N SER A 829 -20.66 8.12 20.14
CA SER A 829 -20.71 7.71 21.55
C SER A 829 -20.77 6.18 21.63
N ALA A 830 -19.69 5.50 21.23
CA ALA A 830 -19.56 4.06 21.15
C ALA A 830 -18.11 3.62 21.36
N CYS A 831 -17.88 2.33 21.65
CA CYS A 831 -16.55 1.82 21.91
C CYS A 831 -15.69 1.76 20.64
N LYS A 832 -14.40 2.12 20.74
CA LYS A 832 -13.39 1.90 19.70
C LYS A 832 -13.74 2.45 18.29
N THR A 833 -14.52 3.50 18.22
CA THR A 833 -15.00 4.06 16.96
C THR A 833 -13.92 4.78 16.15
N ALA A 834 -12.81 5.18 16.79
CA ALA A 834 -11.66 5.76 16.13
C ALA A 834 -10.62 4.72 15.67
N LEU A 835 -10.81 3.43 16.02
CA LEU A 835 -9.90 2.36 15.60
C LEU A 835 -10.27 1.83 14.22
N GLY A 836 -9.27 1.25 13.54
CA GLY A 836 -9.39 0.63 12.22
C GLY A 836 -8.08 0.00 11.80
N GLY A 837 -8.03 -0.56 10.60
CA GLY A 837 -6.80 -1.00 9.96
C GLY A 837 -5.87 0.19 9.70
N GLN A 838 -4.58 -0.01 9.86
CA GLN A 838 -3.57 1.00 9.53
C GLN A 838 -3.14 0.81 8.08
N GLY A 839 -3.37 1.81 7.25
CA GLY A 839 -2.94 1.83 5.86
C GLY A 839 -1.97 2.96 5.56
N THR A 840 -1.54 3.02 4.33
CA THR A 840 -0.52 3.97 3.85
C THR A 840 -0.96 5.44 3.91
N ASP A 841 -2.25 5.71 4.00
CA ASP A 841 -2.85 7.06 4.01
C ASP A 841 -3.77 7.31 5.22
N GLY A 842 -3.62 6.53 6.29
CA GLY A 842 -4.31 6.74 7.56
C GLY A 842 -5.05 5.51 8.11
N ILE A 843 -6.07 5.75 8.94
CA ILE A 843 -6.87 4.71 9.58
C ILE A 843 -8.06 4.32 8.70
N PHE A 844 -8.20 3.03 8.43
CA PHE A 844 -9.32 2.42 7.69
C PHE A 844 -10.35 1.87 8.68
N GLY A 845 -11.43 2.60 8.87
CA GLY A 845 -12.50 2.25 9.79
C GLY A 845 -13.61 3.30 9.79
N LEU A 846 -14.41 3.38 10.86
CA LEU A 846 -15.52 4.35 10.96
C LEU A 846 -15.07 5.80 10.78
N GLN A 847 -13.87 6.17 11.27
CA GLN A 847 -13.29 7.48 11.02
C GLN A 847 -13.27 7.79 9.51
N ARG A 848 -12.72 6.86 8.72
CA ARG A 848 -12.63 7.01 7.26
C ARG A 848 -14.01 6.97 6.61
N GLY A 849 -14.90 6.09 7.08
CA GLY A 849 -16.28 6.00 6.58
C GLY A 849 -17.01 7.34 6.68
N PHE A 850 -17.00 7.97 7.86
CA PHE A 850 -17.64 9.28 8.07
C PHE A 850 -16.94 10.43 7.32
N LYS A 851 -15.62 10.40 7.23
CA LYS A 851 -14.87 11.39 6.43
C LYS A 851 -15.17 11.25 4.94
N ASN A 852 -15.26 10.02 4.42
CA ASN A 852 -15.68 9.75 3.03
C ASN A 852 -17.13 10.20 2.78
N ALA A 853 -18.01 10.04 3.76
CA ALA A 853 -19.39 10.56 3.68
C ALA A 853 -19.45 12.11 3.69
N GLY A 854 -18.34 12.80 3.96
CA GLY A 854 -18.23 14.25 3.92
C GLY A 854 -18.42 14.96 5.26
N VAL A 855 -18.43 14.25 6.37
CA VAL A 855 -18.53 14.85 7.73
C VAL A 855 -17.28 15.69 8.03
N HIS A 856 -17.46 16.90 8.53
CA HIS A 856 -16.36 17.83 8.76
C HIS A 856 -15.55 17.46 10.00
N SER A 857 -16.19 17.34 11.16
CA SER A 857 -15.55 17.04 12.45
C SER A 857 -16.08 15.75 13.05
N LEU A 858 -15.22 15.00 13.73
CA LEU A 858 -15.61 13.74 14.39
C LEU A 858 -15.22 13.77 15.87
N LEU A 859 -16.17 13.46 16.74
CA LEU A 859 -15.90 13.12 18.14
C LEU A 859 -16.07 11.60 18.30
N MET A 860 -14.99 10.88 18.58
CA MET A 860 -14.93 9.41 18.57
C MET A 860 -14.06 8.87 19.68
N SER A 861 -14.19 7.56 19.98
CA SER A 861 -13.43 6.90 21.04
C SER A 861 -12.28 6.05 20.49
N LEU A 862 -11.10 6.15 21.12
CA LEU A 862 -9.92 5.31 20.85
C LEU A 862 -9.90 4.00 21.66
N LYS A 863 -10.65 3.93 22.74
CA LYS A 863 -10.65 2.80 23.69
C LYS A 863 -12.08 2.44 24.07
N PRO A 864 -12.31 1.26 24.68
CA PRO A 864 -13.60 0.97 25.30
C PRO A 864 -13.97 2.05 26.31
N VAL A 865 -15.24 2.46 26.29
CA VAL A 865 -15.77 3.53 27.14
C VAL A 865 -16.72 2.97 28.19
N TYR A 866 -16.82 3.66 29.30
CA TYR A 866 -17.72 3.30 30.41
C TYR A 866 -19.05 4.04 30.23
N ASP A 867 -20.14 3.31 30.14
CA ASP A 867 -21.46 3.79 29.78
C ASP A 867 -21.91 5.02 30.60
N GLU A 868 -21.83 4.94 31.94
CA GLU A 868 -22.22 6.04 32.85
C GLU A 868 -21.39 7.30 32.66
N SER A 869 -20.06 7.20 32.67
CA SER A 869 -19.19 8.37 32.52
C SER A 869 -19.31 8.98 31.12
N THR A 870 -19.53 8.16 30.10
CA THR A 870 -19.76 8.58 28.70
C THR A 870 -21.03 9.39 28.57
N ALA A 871 -22.16 8.88 29.11
CA ALA A 871 -23.43 9.62 29.09
C ALA A 871 -23.30 11.01 29.75
N LYS A 872 -22.62 11.09 30.90
CA LYS A 872 -22.35 12.36 31.60
C LYS A 872 -21.46 13.30 30.77
N LEU A 873 -20.42 12.76 30.12
CA LEU A 873 -19.51 13.52 29.26
C LEU A 873 -20.26 14.11 28.06
N MET A 874 -21.09 13.30 27.38
CA MET A 874 -21.85 13.74 26.21
C MET A 874 -22.88 14.80 26.59
N VAL A 875 -23.64 14.64 27.66
CA VAL A 875 -24.59 15.66 28.14
C VAL A 875 -23.89 16.99 28.43
N ALA A 876 -22.72 16.93 29.11
CA ALA A 876 -21.93 18.13 29.41
C ALA A 876 -21.35 18.78 28.14
N PHE A 877 -20.90 17.97 27.17
CA PHE A 877 -20.41 18.43 25.88
C PHE A 877 -21.51 19.21 25.12
N TYR A 878 -22.69 18.64 24.99
CA TYR A 878 -23.81 19.30 24.31
C TYR A 878 -24.34 20.54 25.06
N HIS A 879 -24.22 20.56 26.38
CA HIS A 879 -24.50 21.79 27.15
C HIS A 879 -23.53 22.93 26.77
N GLY A 880 -22.25 22.61 26.57
CA GLY A 880 -21.24 23.54 26.04
C GLY A 880 -21.61 24.06 24.64
N ILE A 881 -21.92 23.15 23.70
CA ILE A 881 -22.36 23.49 22.35
C ILE A 881 -23.61 24.38 22.37
N ALA A 882 -24.63 24.02 23.14
CA ALA A 882 -25.88 24.82 23.29
C ALA A 882 -25.62 26.22 23.89
N SER A 883 -24.55 26.39 24.63
CA SER A 883 -24.10 27.67 25.20
C SER A 883 -23.25 28.50 24.24
N GLY A 884 -23.04 28.04 22.99
CA GLY A 884 -22.27 28.72 21.96
C GLY A 884 -20.74 28.61 22.13
N LYS A 885 -20.26 27.65 22.93
CA LYS A 885 -18.83 27.37 23.02
C LYS A 885 -18.35 26.57 21.82
N SER A 886 -17.06 26.72 21.48
CA SER A 886 -16.41 25.91 20.44
C SER A 886 -16.47 24.41 20.78
N LYS A 887 -16.37 23.54 19.76
CA LYS A 887 -16.35 22.09 19.92
C LYS A 887 -15.26 21.64 20.90
N ARG A 888 -14.05 22.20 20.74
CA ARG A 888 -12.91 21.94 21.62
C ARG A 888 -13.19 22.36 23.06
N GLN A 889 -13.67 23.60 23.28
CA GLN A 889 -13.94 24.09 24.64
C GLN A 889 -15.07 23.32 25.33
N SER A 890 -16.09 22.92 24.56
CA SER A 890 -17.18 22.08 25.06
C SER A 890 -16.67 20.71 25.53
N LEU A 891 -15.72 20.10 24.81
CA LEU A 891 -15.12 18.83 25.19
C LEU A 891 -14.24 18.97 26.44
N LEU A 892 -13.43 20.03 26.52
CA LEU A 892 -12.60 20.31 27.69
C LEU A 892 -13.45 20.49 28.96
N ASP A 893 -14.53 21.28 28.87
CA ASP A 893 -15.45 21.51 29.97
C ASP A 893 -16.19 20.23 30.37
N ALA A 894 -16.58 19.40 29.40
CA ALA A 894 -17.20 18.11 29.64
C ALA A 894 -16.27 17.15 30.41
N GLN A 895 -15.02 17.05 29.98
CA GLN A 895 -14.00 16.25 30.69
C GLN A 895 -13.79 16.72 32.12
N LYS A 896 -13.74 18.04 32.32
CA LYS A 896 -13.64 18.63 33.67
C LYS A 896 -14.87 18.28 34.51
N THR A 897 -16.06 18.41 33.95
CA THR A 897 -17.32 18.06 34.65
C THR A 897 -17.32 16.61 35.10
N VAL A 898 -16.89 15.68 34.26
CA VAL A 898 -16.81 14.26 34.59
C VAL A 898 -15.78 14.00 35.70
N LYS A 899 -14.60 14.65 35.65
CA LYS A 899 -13.59 14.59 36.72
C LYS A 899 -14.14 15.10 38.05
N ASP A 900 -14.86 16.23 38.05
CA ASP A 900 -15.47 16.85 39.23
C ASP A 900 -16.58 15.97 39.84
N GLN A 901 -17.25 15.14 39.05
CA GLN A 901 -18.25 14.16 39.48
C GLN A 901 -17.64 12.86 40.02
N GLY A 902 -16.32 12.77 40.17
CA GLY A 902 -15.63 11.66 40.82
C GLY A 902 -14.91 10.69 39.86
N TYR A 903 -15.10 10.83 38.54
CA TYR A 903 -14.43 10.00 37.53
C TYR A 903 -13.05 10.56 37.18
N LYS A 904 -12.10 10.52 38.13
CA LYS A 904 -10.80 11.21 38.06
C LYS A 904 -9.80 10.50 37.16
N GLU A 905 -9.85 9.17 37.06
CA GLU A 905 -8.89 8.38 36.26
C GLU A 905 -9.10 8.64 34.75
N GLY A 906 -8.00 8.68 34.01
CA GLY A 906 -8.01 8.97 32.56
C GLY A 906 -8.91 8.07 31.73
N LYS A 907 -9.09 6.80 32.12
CA LYS A 907 -9.96 5.84 31.44
C LYS A 907 -11.44 6.29 31.29
N TYR A 908 -11.91 7.22 32.11
CA TYR A 908 -13.30 7.69 32.11
C TYR A 908 -13.53 8.89 31.20
N TRP A 909 -12.52 9.71 30.91
CA TRP A 909 -12.68 10.97 30.19
C TRP A 909 -11.75 11.13 28.99
N ALA A 910 -10.62 10.42 28.95
CA ALA A 910 -9.62 10.54 27.89
C ALA A 910 -9.85 9.67 26.63
N PRO A 911 -10.75 8.66 26.59
CA PRO A 911 -10.94 7.88 25.37
C PRO A 911 -11.43 8.68 24.17
N PHE A 912 -12.16 9.79 24.37
CA PHE A 912 -12.74 10.57 23.29
C PHE A 912 -11.76 11.59 22.72
N ILE A 913 -11.62 11.58 21.37
CA ILE A 913 -10.85 12.55 20.61
C ILE A 913 -11.75 13.33 19.67
N LEU A 914 -11.39 14.59 19.45
CA LEU A 914 -12.05 15.47 18.47
C LEU A 914 -11.11 15.65 17.27
N LEU A 915 -11.46 15.04 16.13
CA LEU A 915 -10.71 15.12 14.88
C LEU A 915 -11.26 16.22 13.99
N ASP A 916 -10.38 17.02 13.40
CA ASP A 916 -10.69 18.16 12.51
C ASP A 916 -11.70 19.15 13.10
N GLY A 917 -11.69 19.28 14.44
CA GLY A 917 -12.62 20.12 15.17
C GLY A 917 -12.26 21.61 15.16
N LEU A 918 -11.85 22.14 14.01
CA LEU A 918 -11.66 23.58 13.80
C LEU A 918 -13.00 24.30 13.89
N ASP A 919 -13.01 25.50 14.51
CA ASP A 919 -14.20 26.32 14.70
C ASP A 919 -14.24 27.48 13.72
#